data_004cebdc07478037f588c4d111ee4294
#
_entry.id   004cebdc07478037f588c4d111ee4294
#
_cell.length_a   1.000
_cell.length_b   1.000
_cell.length_c   1.000
_cell.angle_alpha   90.00
_cell.angle_beta   90.00
_cell.angle_gamma   90.00
#
_symmetry.space_group_name_H-M   'P 1'
#
loop_
_entity.id
_entity.type
_entity.pdbx_description
1 polymer ?
#
loop_
_entity_poly.entity_id
_entity_poly.type
_entity_poly.pdbx_seq_one_letter_code
_entity_poly.pdbx_strand_id
1 'polypeptide(L)'
;MTHKNKLDLESILRRHHGLLEISIKVNIRDASTLSMVYTPGVATPCLDIQKDITRAYEFTNKGNSILVLTDSSNLKKDKWNDNAAMPYLEGFCAIYKHYANIDAYPIILDSSKVTDENILCDTVNAISLSYSGVELFGVSDDRMKKFEELFEKSAFKDKYAYIDTNCKKSIDDYLKDKKTPLSSHSIVSAIWRVLLDCHVSGNATPILTHVFDLIKNGSIKLEGGFHTQYFNVLDAVIDYVFDKKLVNNTLDKYNWKGQPTTKDYVRDKYDAFSTFGHRAWVEDMPKGYYMKKHTNPENADLLHSRNKGVIEIGLKIQINCPNHLKHLFSWENLDDISNKIAEKPELVYVYTCKNNYGAIVTNGTAILGLGNIGALAGMPVMEGKSVLFKHFGGTDICPICIQEYDNDKLIAYIQRISPSFAIINLEDIKGPDCFNIENKLIETVECPMFHDDQHGTACVVLAGLINAMKLRGTKPEDAKIVMNGAGAAGIAVCQLLMNYGFKNFIVCDTKGAIYEGRPENMNPFKNKIAELTNREKVKGTLADVLKGADAVIGLSGPNTISIDNVKSMAPKPIVFALANPTPEIFPDDAKKAGAYIIATGRSDFPNQINNSVVFPGIFRGTIDTRAPKITIDMKIAASKAVANLVPADKLSPDMIMPNSLDINTSIRVATEVAKVVMEKKLTKKEGINIDMVEEDIHSFFIDGELKDVV
;
A
#
# COMPACT_ATOMS: atom_id res chain seq x y z
N MET A 1 -27.44 -40.34 -5.64
CA MET A 1 -27.36 -39.59 -4.38
C MET A 1 -26.52 -38.37 -4.66
N THR A 2 -27.19 -37.28 -4.98
CA THR A 2 -26.53 -36.01 -5.35
C THR A 2 -26.35 -35.17 -4.08
N HIS A 3 -25.18 -35.23 -3.46
CA HIS A 3 -24.79 -34.15 -2.57
C HIS A 3 -24.61 -32.88 -3.45
N LYS A 4 -25.66 -32.07 -3.53
CA LYS A 4 -25.53 -30.68 -3.92
C LYS A 4 -24.61 -30.07 -2.86
N ASN A 5 -23.35 -29.78 -3.22
CA ASN A 5 -22.47 -28.94 -2.42
C ASN A 5 -23.20 -27.61 -2.23
N LYS A 6 -23.77 -27.43 -1.05
CA LYS A 6 -24.31 -26.12 -0.65
C LYS A 6 -23.11 -25.23 -0.52
N LEU A 7 -22.99 -24.22 -1.39
CA LEU A 7 -21.98 -23.16 -1.22
C LEU A 7 -22.23 -22.55 0.16
N ASP A 8 -21.34 -22.85 1.10
CA ASP A 8 -21.37 -22.35 2.45
C ASP A 8 -20.39 -21.19 2.56
N LEU A 9 -20.87 -20.03 3.02
CA LEU A 9 -20.07 -18.82 3.15
C LEU A 9 -18.78 -19.08 3.96
N GLU A 10 -18.88 -19.83 5.05
CA GLU A 10 -17.73 -20.15 5.90
C GLU A 10 -16.63 -20.87 5.10
N SER A 11 -17.02 -21.89 4.32
CA SER A 11 -16.07 -22.65 3.50
C SER A 11 -15.41 -21.79 2.44
N ILE A 12 -16.16 -20.85 1.83
CA ILE A 12 -15.63 -19.89 0.84
C ILE A 12 -14.62 -18.97 1.51
N LEU A 13 -15.00 -18.31 2.59
CA LEU A 13 -14.12 -17.37 3.30
C LEU A 13 -12.86 -18.05 3.83
N ARG A 14 -12.99 -19.27 4.36
CA ARG A 14 -11.85 -20.06 4.83
C ARG A 14 -10.89 -20.43 3.70
N ARG A 15 -11.43 -20.79 2.52
CA ARG A 15 -10.62 -21.21 1.37
C ARG A 15 -9.86 -20.04 0.74
N HIS A 16 -10.49 -18.87 0.67
CA HIS A 16 -9.96 -17.69 -0.04
C HIS A 16 -9.39 -16.63 0.91
N HIS A 17 -9.45 -16.86 2.23
CA HIS A 17 -9.06 -15.86 3.23
C HIS A 17 -9.71 -14.49 2.93
N GLY A 18 -11.04 -14.43 2.98
CA GLY A 18 -11.85 -13.27 2.65
C GLY A 18 -12.26 -13.15 1.18
N LEU A 19 -12.83 -12.01 0.82
CA LEU A 19 -13.45 -11.77 -0.48
C LEU A 19 -12.63 -10.85 -1.39
N LEU A 20 -11.72 -10.05 -0.82
CA LEU A 20 -11.02 -8.96 -1.50
C LEU A 20 -9.54 -9.24 -1.68
N GLU A 21 -8.99 -8.69 -2.74
CA GLU A 21 -7.56 -8.57 -2.99
C GLU A 21 -7.22 -7.22 -3.64
N ILE A 22 -5.96 -6.84 -3.64
CA ILE A 22 -5.46 -5.78 -4.51
C ILE A 22 -5.01 -6.39 -5.83
N SER A 23 -5.57 -5.90 -6.92
CA SER A 23 -5.20 -6.30 -8.29
C SER A 23 -4.38 -5.21 -8.97
N ILE A 24 -3.52 -5.63 -9.89
CA ILE A 24 -2.64 -4.73 -10.66
C ILE A 24 -3.28 -4.45 -12.01
N LYS A 25 -3.44 -3.17 -12.36
CA LYS A 25 -3.96 -2.73 -13.66
C LYS A 25 -2.94 -2.78 -14.79
N VAL A 26 -1.67 -3.03 -14.47
CA VAL A 26 -0.53 -2.93 -15.38
C VAL A 26 0.22 -4.25 -15.42
N ASN A 27 0.54 -4.75 -16.61
CA ASN A 27 1.34 -5.97 -16.73
C ASN A 27 2.84 -5.64 -16.68
N ILE A 28 3.52 -6.05 -15.62
CA ILE A 28 4.96 -5.85 -15.44
C ILE A 28 5.70 -7.00 -16.14
N ARG A 29 6.22 -6.72 -17.34
CA ARG A 29 6.96 -7.70 -18.15
C ARG A 29 8.46 -7.49 -18.16
N ASP A 30 8.89 -6.25 -17.92
CA ASP A 30 10.28 -5.83 -18.10
C ASP A 30 10.62 -4.62 -17.20
N ALA A 31 11.89 -4.28 -17.15
CA ALA A 31 12.40 -3.15 -16.41
C ALA A 31 11.83 -1.79 -16.89
N SER A 32 11.44 -1.67 -18.16
CA SER A 32 10.85 -0.44 -18.69
C SER A 32 9.46 -0.22 -18.11
N THR A 33 8.60 -1.24 -18.10
CA THR A 33 7.28 -1.17 -17.48
C THR A 33 7.37 -0.91 -15.98
N LEU A 34 8.30 -1.59 -15.30
CA LEU A 34 8.56 -1.36 -13.87
C LEU A 34 8.97 0.09 -13.60
N SER A 35 9.82 0.66 -14.44
CA SER A 35 10.25 2.06 -14.34
C SER A 35 9.11 3.05 -14.51
N MET A 36 8.11 2.76 -15.34
CA MET A 36 6.93 3.63 -15.50
C MET A 36 5.96 3.57 -14.30
N VAL A 37 5.85 2.41 -13.68
CA VAL A 37 4.98 2.18 -12.51
C VAL A 37 5.61 2.70 -11.22
N TYR A 38 6.95 2.64 -11.12
CA TYR A 38 7.69 3.03 -9.94
C TYR A 38 8.78 4.06 -10.33
N THR A 39 10.01 3.88 -9.98
CA THR A 39 11.08 4.85 -10.23
C THR A 39 11.91 4.49 -11.46
N PRO A 40 12.31 5.49 -12.25
CA PRO A 40 12.14 6.95 -12.09
C PRO A 40 10.88 7.53 -12.73
N GLY A 41 10.13 6.78 -13.53
CA GLY A 41 9.03 7.31 -14.38
C GLY A 41 7.89 7.93 -13.59
N VAL A 42 7.57 7.37 -12.42
CA VAL A 42 6.50 7.85 -11.54
C VAL A 42 6.71 9.28 -11.01
N ALA A 43 7.93 9.83 -11.14
CA ALA A 43 8.22 11.21 -10.70
C ALA A 43 7.37 12.26 -11.46
N THR A 44 7.06 12.02 -12.73
CA THR A 44 6.29 12.98 -13.54
C THR A 44 4.85 13.15 -13.04
N PRO A 45 4.02 12.09 -12.89
CA PRO A 45 2.70 12.26 -12.30
C PRO A 45 2.73 12.85 -10.89
N CYS A 46 3.74 12.54 -10.06
CA CYS A 46 3.91 13.16 -8.75
C CYS A 46 4.08 14.69 -8.83
N LEU A 47 4.97 15.16 -9.69
CA LEU A 47 5.22 16.60 -9.89
C LEU A 47 4.00 17.31 -10.49
N ASP A 48 3.24 16.65 -11.33
CA ASP A 48 2.02 17.22 -11.88
C ASP A 48 0.91 17.35 -10.83
N ILE A 49 0.76 16.35 -9.94
CA ILE A 49 -0.15 16.46 -8.79
C ILE A 49 0.31 17.54 -7.81
N GLN A 50 1.63 17.68 -7.60
CA GLN A 50 2.17 18.77 -6.76
C GLN A 50 1.78 20.14 -7.28
N LYS A 51 1.81 20.35 -8.61
CA LYS A 51 1.40 21.61 -9.25
C LYS A 51 -0.12 21.83 -9.21
N ASP A 52 -0.88 20.78 -9.40
CA ASP A 52 -2.34 20.77 -9.43
C ASP A 52 -2.87 19.50 -8.75
N ILE A 53 -3.28 19.65 -7.49
CA ILE A 53 -3.73 18.56 -6.62
C ILE A 53 -4.93 17.79 -7.20
N THR A 54 -5.71 18.42 -8.08
CA THR A 54 -6.87 17.80 -8.71
C THR A 54 -6.47 16.69 -9.70
N ARG A 55 -5.25 16.70 -10.20
CA ARG A 55 -4.73 15.65 -11.08
C ARG A 55 -4.57 14.29 -10.38
N ALA A 56 -4.63 14.25 -9.05
CA ALA A 56 -4.68 12.99 -8.33
C ALA A 56 -5.87 12.12 -8.73
N TYR A 57 -7.00 12.73 -9.10
CA TYR A 57 -8.18 11.99 -9.61
C TYR A 57 -7.96 11.34 -10.98
N GLU A 58 -7.01 11.86 -11.76
CA GLU A 58 -6.64 11.34 -13.07
C GLU A 58 -5.52 10.28 -12.96
N PHE A 59 -4.48 10.56 -12.19
CA PHE A 59 -3.26 9.77 -12.18
C PHE A 59 -3.24 8.64 -11.15
N THR A 60 -4.20 8.62 -10.23
CA THR A 60 -4.22 7.64 -9.13
C THR A 60 -5.58 6.98 -8.99
N ASN A 61 -5.63 5.90 -8.22
CA ASN A 61 -6.87 5.21 -7.91
C ASN A 61 -7.86 6.08 -7.10
N LYS A 62 -7.41 7.23 -6.57
CA LYS A 62 -8.32 8.19 -5.91
C LYS A 62 -9.57 8.48 -6.73
N GLY A 63 -9.45 8.61 -8.07
CA GLY A 63 -10.57 8.92 -8.95
C GLY A 63 -11.66 7.82 -9.03
N ASN A 64 -11.40 6.63 -8.50
CA ASN A 64 -12.34 5.50 -8.50
C ASN A 64 -12.48 4.81 -7.14
N SER A 65 -11.99 5.39 -6.05
CA SER A 65 -11.90 4.71 -4.77
C SER A 65 -12.64 5.41 -3.63
N ILE A 66 -13.15 4.60 -2.70
CA ILE A 66 -13.78 5.03 -1.45
C ILE A 66 -13.25 4.22 -0.28
N LEU A 67 -13.39 4.76 0.93
CA LEU A 67 -13.26 4.00 2.18
C LEU A 67 -14.62 3.49 2.63
N VAL A 68 -14.68 2.25 3.09
CA VAL A 68 -15.80 1.71 3.89
C VAL A 68 -15.28 1.52 5.31
N LEU A 69 -15.76 2.35 6.23
CA LEU A 69 -15.15 2.56 7.53
C LEU A 69 -16.13 2.35 8.68
N THR A 70 -15.66 1.75 9.77
CA THR A 70 -16.41 1.61 11.01
C THR A 70 -15.56 1.97 12.24
N ASP A 71 -16.20 2.56 13.25
CA ASP A 71 -15.66 2.68 14.61
C ASP A 71 -16.27 1.64 15.56
N SER A 72 -17.08 0.74 15.03
CA SER A 72 -17.77 -0.34 15.76
C SER A 72 -18.70 0.12 16.89
N SER A 73 -18.99 1.41 17.04
CA SER A 73 -19.75 1.93 18.18
C SER A 73 -21.20 1.44 18.23
N ASN A 74 -21.81 1.15 17.08
CA ASN A 74 -23.15 0.58 16.98
C ASN A 74 -23.15 -0.96 16.94
N LEU A 75 -22.00 -1.59 16.67
CA LEU A 75 -21.87 -3.06 16.61
C LEU A 75 -21.57 -3.69 17.97
N LYS A 76 -21.03 -2.92 18.93
CA LYS A 76 -20.68 -3.40 20.29
C LYS A 76 -21.84 -3.87 21.15
N LYS A 77 -23.07 -3.63 20.75
CA LYS A 77 -24.26 -4.10 21.50
C LYS A 77 -24.28 -5.63 21.66
N ASP A 78 -23.61 -6.35 20.77
CA ASP A 78 -23.60 -7.82 20.72
C ASP A 78 -22.27 -8.44 21.20
N LYS A 79 -21.45 -7.71 21.95
CA LYS A 79 -20.14 -8.15 22.47
C LYS A 79 -19.07 -8.38 21.41
N TRP A 80 -19.22 -7.81 20.22
CA TRP A 80 -18.22 -7.91 19.16
C TRP A 80 -16.98 -7.06 19.50
N ASN A 81 -15.81 -7.58 19.14
CA ASN A 81 -14.58 -6.80 19.06
C ASN A 81 -14.49 -6.13 17.69
N ASP A 82 -13.55 -5.20 17.53
CA ASP A 82 -13.42 -4.43 16.30
C ASP A 82 -13.20 -5.35 15.06
N ASN A 83 -12.43 -6.42 15.20
CA ASN A 83 -12.17 -7.36 14.11
C ASN A 83 -13.44 -8.10 13.60
N ALA A 84 -14.46 -8.25 14.43
CA ALA A 84 -15.71 -8.89 14.05
C ALA A 84 -16.51 -8.12 13.00
N ALA A 85 -16.19 -6.85 12.78
CA ALA A 85 -16.81 -6.02 11.74
C ALA A 85 -16.23 -6.27 10.33
N MET A 86 -15.04 -6.87 10.20
CA MET A 86 -14.36 -7.02 8.91
C MET A 86 -15.18 -7.77 7.85
N PRO A 87 -15.87 -8.88 8.15
CA PRO A 87 -16.68 -9.58 7.14
C PRO A 87 -17.75 -8.68 6.50
N TYR A 88 -18.36 -7.78 7.28
CA TYR A 88 -19.33 -6.83 6.75
C TYR A 88 -18.70 -5.80 5.81
N LEU A 89 -17.57 -5.20 6.23
CA LEU A 89 -16.87 -4.22 5.41
C LEU A 89 -16.41 -4.83 4.09
N GLU A 90 -15.86 -6.04 4.11
CA GLU A 90 -15.48 -6.77 2.89
C GLU A 90 -16.68 -7.06 2.00
N GLY A 91 -17.79 -7.48 2.60
CA GLY A 91 -19.04 -7.71 1.88
C GLY A 91 -19.49 -6.45 1.12
N PHE A 92 -19.49 -5.28 1.77
CA PHE A 92 -19.87 -4.03 1.11
C PHE A 92 -18.88 -3.64 0.01
N CYS A 93 -17.58 -3.77 0.26
CA CYS A 93 -16.56 -3.49 -0.75
C CYS A 93 -16.72 -4.41 -1.97
N ALA A 94 -17.00 -5.70 -1.77
CA ALA A 94 -17.24 -6.65 -2.84
C ALA A 94 -18.48 -6.30 -3.67
N ILE A 95 -19.56 -5.86 -3.02
CA ILE A 95 -20.78 -5.40 -3.70
C ILE A 95 -20.51 -4.17 -4.56
N TYR A 96 -19.76 -3.17 -4.04
CA TYR A 96 -19.43 -1.96 -4.78
C TYR A 96 -18.54 -2.27 -5.99
N LYS A 97 -17.59 -3.18 -5.84
CA LYS A 97 -16.77 -3.66 -6.96
C LYS A 97 -17.63 -4.36 -8.00
N HIS A 98 -18.51 -5.28 -7.58
CA HIS A 98 -19.33 -6.08 -8.47
C HIS A 98 -20.34 -5.23 -9.26
N TYR A 99 -21.11 -4.35 -8.60
CA TYR A 99 -22.19 -3.59 -9.25
C TYR A 99 -21.74 -2.30 -9.92
N ALA A 100 -20.75 -1.63 -9.38
CA ALA A 100 -20.37 -0.28 -9.81
C ALA A 100 -18.92 -0.15 -10.23
N ASN A 101 -18.13 -1.23 -10.18
CA ASN A 101 -16.70 -1.21 -10.43
C ASN A 101 -15.97 -0.12 -9.62
N ILE A 102 -16.35 0.04 -8.35
CA ILE A 102 -15.75 0.99 -7.41
C ILE A 102 -14.74 0.24 -6.54
N ASP A 103 -13.56 0.80 -6.37
CA ASP A 103 -12.50 0.27 -5.53
C ASP A 103 -12.75 0.73 -4.09
N ALA A 104 -13.44 -0.09 -3.32
CA ALA A 104 -13.76 0.19 -1.92
C ALA A 104 -12.78 -0.52 -0.98
N TYR A 105 -12.21 0.22 -0.03
CA TYR A 105 -11.20 -0.26 0.90
C TYR A 105 -11.78 -0.37 2.32
N PRO A 106 -11.76 -1.55 2.95
CA PRO A 106 -12.30 -1.74 4.29
C PRO A 106 -11.33 -1.22 5.35
N ILE A 107 -11.82 -0.38 6.28
CA ILE A 107 -11.04 0.17 7.39
C ILE A 107 -11.83 0.03 8.70
N ILE A 108 -11.22 -0.63 9.67
CA ILE A 108 -11.70 -0.69 11.06
C ILE A 108 -10.87 0.27 11.91
N LEU A 109 -11.54 1.11 12.65
CA LEU A 109 -10.89 1.98 13.64
C LEU A 109 -10.78 1.27 14.99
N ASP A 110 -9.64 1.46 15.66
CA ASP A 110 -9.43 1.01 17.04
C ASP A 110 -10.37 1.75 17.97
N SER A 111 -11.43 1.09 18.37
CA SER A 111 -12.48 1.68 19.20
C SER A 111 -11.99 2.11 20.60
N SER A 112 -10.88 1.56 21.08
CA SER A 112 -10.24 1.97 22.33
C SER A 112 -9.51 3.30 22.21
N LYS A 113 -9.14 3.71 20.99
CA LYS A 113 -8.42 4.94 20.68
C LYS A 113 -9.31 6.01 20.02
N VAL A 114 -10.45 5.61 19.44
CA VAL A 114 -11.46 6.53 18.89
C VAL A 114 -12.56 6.74 19.93
N THR A 115 -12.23 7.44 21.00
CA THR A 115 -13.07 7.55 22.20
C THR A 115 -14.18 8.60 22.12
N ASP A 116 -14.04 9.57 21.22
CA ASP A 116 -15.02 10.64 21.02
C ASP A 116 -15.17 11.03 19.54
N GLU A 117 -16.15 11.88 19.24
CA GLU A 117 -16.52 12.26 17.88
C GLU A 117 -15.51 13.21 17.23
N ASN A 118 -14.76 14.01 18.01
CA ASN A 118 -13.72 14.87 17.47
C ASN A 118 -12.57 13.99 16.94
N ILE A 119 -12.20 12.96 17.71
CA ILE A 119 -11.17 11.98 17.31
C ILE A 119 -11.64 11.20 16.09
N LEU A 120 -12.92 10.81 16.02
CA LEU A 120 -13.48 10.14 14.85
C LEU A 120 -13.37 11.03 13.61
N CYS A 121 -13.90 12.26 13.69
CA CYS A 121 -13.90 13.20 12.57
C CYS A 121 -12.47 13.54 12.10
N ASP A 122 -11.56 13.79 13.03
CA ASP A 122 -10.17 14.09 12.77
C ASP A 122 -9.46 12.91 12.08
N THR A 123 -9.71 11.67 12.53
CA THR A 123 -9.15 10.47 11.94
C THR A 123 -9.68 10.23 10.52
N VAL A 124 -11.00 10.30 10.32
CA VAL A 124 -11.63 10.15 9.02
C VAL A 124 -11.08 11.18 8.03
N ASN A 125 -11.00 12.45 8.44
CA ASN A 125 -10.43 13.52 7.61
C ASN A 125 -8.97 13.23 7.22
N ALA A 126 -8.15 12.76 8.16
CA ALA A 126 -6.73 12.51 7.91
C ALA A 126 -6.51 11.40 6.87
N ILE A 127 -7.24 10.27 6.97
CA ILE A 127 -7.04 9.10 6.09
C ILE A 127 -7.78 9.22 4.76
N SER A 128 -8.80 10.08 4.65
CA SER A 128 -9.62 10.23 3.43
C SER A 128 -8.89 10.93 2.29
N LEU A 129 -7.71 11.47 2.52
CA LEU A 129 -6.96 12.22 1.50
C LEU A 129 -6.71 11.39 0.23
N SER A 130 -6.47 10.09 0.37
CA SER A 130 -6.21 9.14 -0.73
C SER A 130 -7.45 8.71 -1.50
N TYR A 131 -8.66 9.08 -1.06
CA TYR A 131 -9.92 8.56 -1.57
C TYR A 131 -10.89 9.68 -1.96
N SER A 132 -11.84 9.35 -2.82
CA SER A 132 -12.90 10.30 -3.25
C SER A 132 -14.10 10.31 -2.34
N GLY A 133 -14.28 9.27 -1.52
CA GLY A 133 -15.44 9.17 -0.65
C GLY A 133 -15.22 8.29 0.56
N VAL A 134 -16.13 8.41 1.53
CA VAL A 134 -16.16 7.62 2.76
C VAL A 134 -17.57 7.16 3.04
N GLU A 135 -17.75 5.88 3.23
CA GLU A 135 -18.96 5.30 3.76
C GLU A 135 -18.74 4.93 5.23
N LEU A 136 -19.56 5.49 6.10
CA LEU A 136 -19.52 5.23 7.54
C LEU A 136 -20.55 4.16 7.88
N PHE A 137 -20.08 3.02 8.37
CA PHE A 137 -20.88 1.85 8.72
C PHE A 137 -20.79 1.53 10.21
N GLY A 138 -21.93 1.22 10.83
CA GLY A 138 -21.96 0.77 12.22
C GLY A 138 -21.50 1.82 13.24
N VAL A 139 -21.53 3.10 12.87
CA VAL A 139 -21.35 4.25 13.76
C VAL A 139 -22.69 4.60 14.41
N SER A 140 -22.72 4.89 15.70
CA SER A 140 -23.97 5.21 16.40
C SER A 140 -24.57 6.55 15.95
N ASP A 141 -25.90 6.65 15.99
CA ASP A 141 -26.62 7.85 15.51
C ASP A 141 -26.16 9.15 16.19
N ASP A 142 -25.91 9.11 17.51
CA ASP A 142 -25.42 10.26 18.26
C ASP A 142 -24.03 10.71 17.77
N ARG A 143 -23.16 9.74 17.48
CA ARG A 143 -21.81 10.01 16.94
C ARG A 143 -21.88 10.52 15.51
N MET A 144 -22.78 9.97 14.67
CA MET A 144 -22.98 10.45 13.30
C MET A 144 -23.46 11.89 13.27
N LYS A 145 -24.47 12.23 14.08
CA LYS A 145 -24.96 13.61 14.16
C LYS A 145 -23.82 14.59 14.51
N LYS A 146 -22.99 14.22 15.47
CA LYS A 146 -21.86 15.06 15.87
C LYS A 146 -20.76 15.10 14.81
N PHE A 147 -20.49 13.98 14.14
CA PHE A 147 -19.59 13.92 12.99
C PHE A 147 -20.03 14.91 11.90
N GLU A 148 -21.30 14.93 11.52
CA GLU A 148 -21.85 15.87 10.54
C GLU A 148 -21.60 17.33 10.91
N GLU A 149 -21.88 17.70 12.16
CA GLU A 149 -21.63 19.07 12.67
C GLU A 149 -20.15 19.48 12.57
N LEU A 150 -19.24 18.55 12.84
CA LEU A 150 -17.80 18.77 12.80
C LEU A 150 -17.27 18.80 11.37
N PHE A 151 -17.75 17.89 10.52
CA PHE A 151 -17.38 17.80 9.14
C PHE A 151 -17.75 19.07 8.36
N GLU A 152 -18.96 19.61 8.53
CA GLU A 152 -19.41 20.85 7.89
C GLU A 152 -18.56 22.07 8.25
N LYS A 153 -17.91 22.03 9.42
CA LYS A 153 -16.98 23.08 9.87
C LYS A 153 -15.53 22.82 9.43
N SER A 154 -15.25 21.63 8.91
CA SER A 154 -13.91 21.22 8.55
C SER A 154 -13.47 21.77 7.19
N ALA A 155 -12.15 21.84 6.95
CA ALA A 155 -11.58 22.14 5.64
C ALA A 155 -11.72 20.97 4.63
N PHE A 156 -12.35 19.88 5.01
CA PHE A 156 -12.45 18.65 4.22
C PHE A 156 -13.80 18.47 3.55
N LYS A 157 -14.84 19.27 3.90
CA LYS A 157 -16.19 19.18 3.32
C LYS A 157 -16.22 19.26 1.79
N ASP A 158 -15.26 19.97 1.19
CA ASP A 158 -15.15 20.13 -0.26
C ASP A 158 -14.13 19.16 -0.89
N LYS A 159 -13.59 18.21 -0.11
CA LYS A 159 -12.53 17.31 -0.58
C LYS A 159 -12.97 15.89 -0.85
N TYR A 160 -14.01 15.41 -0.17
CA TYR A 160 -14.57 14.09 -0.39
C TYR A 160 -16.05 14.04 -0.01
N ALA A 161 -16.80 13.08 -0.57
CA ALA A 161 -18.18 12.82 -0.17
C ALA A 161 -18.22 11.81 0.99
N TYR A 162 -19.24 11.89 1.85
CA TYR A 162 -19.53 10.81 2.78
C TYR A 162 -21.01 10.41 2.77
N ILE A 163 -21.28 9.15 3.05
CA ILE A 163 -22.63 8.59 3.21
C ILE A 163 -22.69 7.91 4.58
N ASP A 164 -23.72 8.26 5.37
CA ASP A 164 -24.15 7.49 6.54
C ASP A 164 -25.08 6.37 6.10
N THR A 165 -24.77 5.16 6.48
CA THR A 165 -25.52 3.97 6.09
C THR A 165 -26.60 3.53 7.06
N ASN A 166 -26.84 4.26 8.14
CA ASN A 166 -27.85 3.90 9.13
C ASN A 166 -29.26 3.74 8.54
N CYS A 167 -29.57 4.46 7.45
CA CYS A 167 -30.85 4.33 6.74
C CYS A 167 -30.98 3.05 5.89
N LYS A 168 -29.91 2.31 5.60
CA LYS A 168 -29.96 1.09 4.76
C LYS A 168 -30.91 0.03 5.31
N LYS A 169 -30.97 -0.16 6.60
CA LYS A 169 -31.86 -1.15 7.23
C LYS A 169 -33.31 -0.91 6.90
N SER A 170 -33.78 0.35 6.96
CA SER A 170 -35.15 0.72 6.59
C SER A 170 -35.45 0.48 5.10
N ILE A 171 -34.45 0.67 4.25
CA ILE A 171 -34.57 0.40 2.80
C ILE A 171 -34.66 -1.12 2.56
N ASP A 172 -33.80 -1.91 3.19
CA ASP A 172 -33.80 -3.37 3.05
C ASP A 172 -35.13 -3.99 3.55
N ASP A 173 -35.66 -3.52 4.67
CA ASP A 173 -36.96 -3.96 5.17
C ASP A 173 -38.08 -3.64 4.19
N TYR A 174 -38.08 -2.46 3.60
CA TYR A 174 -39.07 -2.09 2.57
C TYR A 174 -38.96 -2.96 1.30
N LEU A 175 -37.72 -3.21 0.83
CA LEU A 175 -37.47 -3.98 -0.40
C LEU A 175 -37.77 -5.47 -0.23
N LYS A 176 -37.62 -6.05 0.97
CA LYS A 176 -38.01 -7.46 1.25
C LYS A 176 -39.46 -7.75 0.90
N ASP A 177 -40.38 -6.83 1.25
CA ASP A 177 -41.80 -6.98 0.99
C ASP A 177 -42.15 -6.85 -0.50
N LYS A 178 -41.29 -6.19 -1.30
CA LYS A 178 -41.51 -5.96 -2.73
C LYS A 178 -41.06 -7.11 -3.63
N LYS A 179 -40.36 -8.13 -3.10
CA LYS A 179 -39.79 -9.25 -3.87
C LYS A 179 -38.94 -8.81 -5.06
N THR A 180 -38.28 -7.65 -4.93
CA THR A 180 -37.38 -7.09 -5.95
C THR A 180 -35.97 -7.67 -5.81
N PRO A 181 -35.20 -7.84 -6.91
CA PRO A 181 -33.79 -8.16 -6.84
C PRO A 181 -32.91 -6.99 -6.40
N LEU A 182 -33.43 -5.75 -6.38
CA LEU A 182 -32.71 -4.57 -5.92
C LEU A 182 -32.59 -4.59 -4.40
N SER A 183 -31.42 -4.26 -3.89
CA SER A 183 -31.12 -4.13 -2.45
C SER A 183 -30.67 -2.70 -2.13
N SER A 184 -30.63 -2.34 -0.85
CA SER A 184 -30.08 -1.06 -0.41
C SER A 184 -28.63 -0.86 -0.89
N HIS A 185 -27.84 -1.94 -0.91
CA HIS A 185 -26.47 -1.90 -1.36
C HIS A 185 -26.32 -1.58 -2.86
N SER A 186 -27.25 -2.09 -3.67
CA SER A 186 -27.29 -1.75 -5.11
C SER A 186 -27.65 -0.28 -5.33
N ILE A 187 -28.57 0.27 -4.51
CA ILE A 187 -28.93 1.69 -4.53
C ILE A 187 -27.71 2.54 -4.15
N VAL A 188 -27.02 2.20 -3.06
CA VAL A 188 -25.83 2.94 -2.62
C VAL A 188 -24.69 2.81 -3.64
N SER A 189 -24.55 1.66 -4.31
CA SER A 189 -23.58 1.47 -5.40
C SER A 189 -23.85 2.43 -6.57
N ALA A 190 -25.11 2.58 -6.95
CA ALA A 190 -25.51 3.52 -8.01
C ALA A 190 -25.21 4.98 -7.60
N ILE A 191 -25.51 5.34 -6.36
CA ILE A 191 -25.23 6.68 -5.83
C ILE A 191 -23.73 6.94 -5.88
N TRP A 192 -22.91 6.05 -5.31
CA TRP A 192 -21.45 6.21 -5.32
C TRP A 192 -20.89 6.33 -6.74
N ARG A 193 -21.42 5.58 -7.70
CA ARG A 193 -20.95 5.68 -9.09
C ARG A 193 -21.14 7.09 -9.65
N VAL A 194 -22.34 7.66 -9.44
CA VAL A 194 -22.64 9.03 -9.92
C VAL A 194 -21.80 10.07 -9.15
N LEU A 195 -21.67 9.91 -7.83
CA LEU A 195 -20.85 10.82 -7.02
C LEU A 195 -19.40 10.88 -7.49
N LEU A 196 -18.80 9.72 -7.77
CA LEU A 196 -17.42 9.65 -8.26
C LEU A 196 -17.28 10.24 -9.67
N ASP A 197 -18.21 9.95 -10.57
CA ASP A 197 -18.16 10.45 -11.94
C ASP A 197 -18.46 11.96 -12.03
N CYS A 198 -19.22 12.51 -11.09
CA CYS A 198 -19.54 13.94 -11.00
C CYS A 198 -18.65 14.70 -9.99
N HIS A 199 -17.68 14.02 -9.36
CA HIS A 199 -16.80 14.62 -8.35
C HIS A 199 -17.54 15.36 -7.24
N VAL A 200 -18.66 14.80 -6.76
CA VAL A 200 -19.46 15.38 -5.67
C VAL A 200 -18.70 15.25 -4.36
N SER A 201 -18.76 16.28 -3.53
CA SER A 201 -18.23 16.30 -2.15
C SER A 201 -19.33 16.68 -1.14
N GLY A 202 -19.04 16.52 0.14
CA GLY A 202 -19.96 16.85 1.23
C GLY A 202 -20.87 15.69 1.66
N ASN A 203 -21.92 16.01 2.40
CA ASN A 203 -22.89 15.01 2.87
C ASN A 203 -23.80 14.53 1.72
N ALA A 204 -23.61 13.29 1.30
CA ALA A 204 -24.41 12.66 0.24
C ALA A 204 -25.57 11.81 0.79
N THR A 205 -25.74 11.67 2.09
CA THR A 205 -26.87 10.94 2.72
C THR A 205 -28.24 11.44 2.27
N PRO A 206 -28.48 12.75 2.05
CA PRO A 206 -29.75 13.25 1.51
C PRO A 206 -30.10 12.68 0.13
N ILE A 207 -29.11 12.32 -0.71
CA ILE A 207 -29.34 11.69 -2.01
C ILE A 207 -29.92 10.29 -1.80
N LEU A 208 -29.38 9.54 -0.87
CA LEU A 208 -29.89 8.20 -0.53
C LEU A 208 -31.34 8.28 -0.02
N THR A 209 -31.64 9.22 0.86
CA THR A 209 -32.99 9.45 1.38
C THR A 209 -33.96 9.83 0.23
N HIS A 210 -33.56 10.75 -0.64
CA HIS A 210 -34.37 11.15 -1.79
C HIS A 210 -34.68 9.98 -2.72
N VAL A 211 -33.70 9.19 -3.10
CA VAL A 211 -33.88 8.01 -3.94
C VAL A 211 -34.84 7.01 -3.28
N PHE A 212 -34.69 6.80 -1.97
CA PHE A 212 -35.61 5.93 -1.23
C PHE A 212 -37.05 6.46 -1.23
N ASP A 213 -37.26 7.75 -1.05
CA ASP A 213 -38.60 8.38 -1.13
C ASP A 213 -39.22 8.21 -2.53
N LEU A 214 -38.43 8.34 -3.59
CA LEU A 214 -38.88 8.11 -4.95
C LEU A 214 -39.26 6.63 -5.20
N ILE A 215 -38.55 5.68 -4.62
CA ILE A 215 -38.90 4.27 -4.66
C ILE A 215 -40.19 4.02 -3.87
N LYS A 216 -40.30 4.59 -2.69
CA LYS A 216 -41.44 4.40 -1.77
C LYS A 216 -42.75 4.96 -2.34
N ASN A 217 -42.68 6.10 -3.00
CA ASN A 217 -43.86 6.74 -3.60
C ASN A 217 -44.20 6.22 -5.03
N GLY A 218 -43.38 5.30 -5.55
CA GLY A 218 -43.61 4.69 -6.88
C GLY A 218 -43.10 5.52 -8.07
N SER A 219 -42.41 6.64 -7.84
CA SER A 219 -41.79 7.43 -8.91
C SER A 219 -40.65 6.64 -9.58
N ILE A 220 -39.87 5.90 -8.83
CA ILE A 220 -38.95 4.88 -9.35
C ILE A 220 -39.70 3.54 -9.36
N LYS A 221 -39.98 3.02 -10.57
CA LYS A 221 -40.63 1.72 -10.72
C LYS A 221 -39.65 0.57 -10.43
N LEU A 222 -40.06 -0.33 -9.56
CA LEU A 222 -39.32 -1.56 -9.24
C LEU A 222 -39.81 -2.75 -10.10
N GLU A 223 -40.32 -2.49 -11.32
CA GLU A 223 -40.72 -3.47 -12.29
C GLU A 223 -39.54 -3.83 -13.21
N GLY A 224 -39.52 -5.06 -13.72
CA GLY A 224 -38.43 -5.53 -14.59
C GLY A 224 -37.29 -6.23 -13.82
N GLY A 225 -36.24 -6.57 -14.57
CA GLY A 225 -35.05 -7.22 -14.00
C GLY A 225 -34.15 -6.24 -13.21
N PHE A 226 -33.17 -6.77 -12.49
CA PHE A 226 -32.19 -5.99 -11.70
C PHE A 226 -31.62 -4.81 -12.51
N HIS A 227 -31.20 -5.06 -13.74
CA HIS A 227 -30.59 -4.07 -14.61
C HIS A 227 -31.46 -2.83 -14.80
N THR A 228 -32.74 -3.03 -15.19
CA THR A 228 -33.69 -1.91 -15.38
C THR A 228 -33.88 -1.12 -14.09
N GLN A 229 -34.04 -1.78 -12.97
CA GLN A 229 -34.20 -1.13 -11.67
C GLN A 229 -32.96 -0.34 -11.26
N TYR A 230 -31.76 -0.88 -11.48
CA TYR A 230 -30.48 -0.21 -11.18
C TYR A 230 -30.30 1.07 -12.02
N PHE A 231 -30.64 1.03 -13.34
CA PHE A 231 -30.54 2.21 -14.21
C PHE A 231 -31.58 3.28 -13.87
N ASN A 232 -32.79 2.88 -13.47
CA ASN A 232 -33.81 3.84 -12.98
C ASN A 232 -33.31 4.59 -11.73
N VAL A 233 -32.55 3.92 -10.86
CA VAL A 233 -31.89 4.56 -9.70
C VAL A 233 -30.79 5.49 -10.15
N LEU A 234 -29.91 5.07 -11.07
CA LEU A 234 -28.85 5.92 -11.62
C LEU A 234 -29.40 7.22 -12.21
N ASP A 235 -30.44 7.13 -13.05
CA ASP A 235 -31.07 8.30 -13.65
C ASP A 235 -31.61 9.28 -12.61
N ALA A 236 -32.28 8.77 -11.59
CA ALA A 236 -32.80 9.61 -10.51
C ALA A 236 -31.67 10.30 -9.72
N VAL A 237 -30.55 9.63 -9.50
CA VAL A 237 -29.37 10.22 -8.83
C VAL A 237 -28.74 11.29 -9.72
N ILE A 238 -28.60 11.04 -11.02
CA ILE A 238 -28.07 12.02 -11.99
C ILE A 238 -28.96 13.27 -11.96
N ASP A 239 -30.29 13.10 -12.06
CA ASP A 239 -31.24 14.21 -12.04
C ASP A 239 -31.06 15.04 -10.74
N TYR A 240 -31.02 14.40 -9.59
CA TYR A 240 -30.83 15.08 -8.32
C TYR A 240 -29.51 15.87 -8.26
N VAL A 241 -28.40 15.23 -8.65
CA VAL A 241 -27.06 15.83 -8.58
C VAL A 241 -26.97 17.08 -9.47
N PHE A 242 -27.53 17.02 -10.69
CA PHE A 242 -27.52 18.17 -11.61
C PHE A 242 -28.52 19.25 -11.23
N ASP A 243 -29.72 18.88 -10.81
CA ASP A 243 -30.76 19.84 -10.39
C ASP A 243 -30.35 20.62 -9.13
N LYS A 244 -29.65 19.97 -8.20
CA LYS A 244 -29.10 20.60 -7.01
C LYS A 244 -27.74 21.25 -7.22
N LYS A 245 -27.20 21.21 -8.44
CA LYS A 245 -25.87 21.77 -8.81
C LYS A 245 -24.74 21.28 -7.93
N LEU A 246 -24.75 20.00 -7.61
CA LEU A 246 -23.73 19.35 -6.75
C LEU A 246 -22.48 18.97 -7.51
N VAL A 247 -22.47 19.08 -8.84
CA VAL A 247 -21.30 18.75 -9.68
C VAL A 247 -20.17 19.75 -9.40
N ASN A 248 -19.00 19.23 -9.12
CA ASN A 248 -17.82 20.07 -8.89
C ASN A 248 -17.15 20.42 -10.23
N ASN A 249 -17.61 21.50 -10.86
CA ASN A 249 -17.12 21.94 -12.18
C ASN A 249 -15.66 22.41 -12.19
N THR A 250 -14.99 22.57 -11.03
CA THR A 250 -13.57 22.93 -10.99
C THR A 250 -12.67 21.76 -11.37
N LEU A 251 -13.18 20.53 -11.28
CA LEU A 251 -12.49 19.30 -11.69
C LEU A 251 -12.75 18.91 -13.14
N ASP A 252 -13.65 19.63 -13.85
CA ASP A 252 -14.01 19.39 -15.25
C ASP A 252 -12.88 19.57 -16.27
N LYS A 253 -11.76 20.16 -15.86
CA LYS A 253 -10.57 20.28 -16.72
C LYS A 253 -9.99 18.93 -17.17
N TYR A 254 -10.40 17.85 -16.54
CA TYR A 254 -9.75 16.55 -16.66
C TYR A 254 -10.64 15.40 -17.12
N ASN A 255 -11.84 15.66 -17.65
CA ASN A 255 -12.41 14.64 -18.49
C ASN A 255 -11.43 14.44 -19.66
N TRP A 256 -11.14 13.21 -20.02
CA TRP A 256 -10.09 12.86 -20.99
C TRP A 256 -10.29 13.47 -22.40
N LYS A 257 -11.38 14.21 -22.63
CA LYS A 257 -11.73 14.97 -23.84
C LYS A 257 -11.72 16.50 -23.62
N GLY A 258 -11.40 16.99 -22.42
CA GLY A 258 -11.41 18.43 -22.11
C GLY A 258 -12.81 19.07 -22.17
N GLN A 259 -13.88 18.28 -22.00
CA GLN A 259 -15.27 18.76 -22.06
C GLN A 259 -15.89 18.80 -20.65
N PRO A 260 -16.76 19.78 -20.35
CA PRO A 260 -17.43 19.86 -19.05
C PRO A 260 -18.33 18.65 -18.81
N THR A 261 -18.39 18.17 -17.55
CA THR A 261 -19.26 17.09 -17.13
C THR A 261 -20.70 17.57 -17.21
N THR A 262 -21.39 17.25 -18.30
CA THR A 262 -22.80 17.58 -18.50
C THR A 262 -23.68 16.38 -18.13
N LYS A 263 -24.97 16.68 -17.84
CA LYS A 263 -25.98 15.65 -17.58
C LYS A 263 -26.06 14.63 -18.71
N ASP A 264 -26.04 15.11 -19.96
CA ASP A 264 -26.07 14.26 -21.16
C ASP A 264 -24.79 13.40 -21.27
N TYR A 265 -23.62 13.98 -21.02
CA TYR A 265 -22.36 13.22 -21.02
C TYR A 265 -22.37 12.07 -20.00
N VAL A 266 -22.87 12.31 -18.78
CA VAL A 266 -22.96 11.29 -17.74
C VAL A 266 -23.97 10.21 -18.15
N ARG A 267 -25.11 10.59 -18.70
CA ARG A 267 -26.12 9.65 -19.24
C ARG A 267 -25.58 8.82 -20.41
N ASP A 268 -24.96 9.45 -21.40
CA ASP A 268 -24.35 8.76 -22.54
C ASP A 268 -23.29 7.75 -22.12
N LYS A 269 -22.53 8.07 -21.07
CA LYS A 269 -21.56 7.15 -20.50
C LYS A 269 -22.25 5.89 -19.97
N TYR A 270 -23.38 6.03 -19.28
CA TYR A 270 -24.12 4.88 -18.74
C TYR A 270 -24.93 4.15 -19.82
N ASP A 271 -25.47 4.85 -20.82
CA ASP A 271 -26.11 4.23 -21.96
C ASP A 271 -25.12 3.41 -22.81
N ALA A 272 -23.89 3.88 -22.98
CA ALA A 272 -22.83 3.11 -23.60
C ALA A 272 -22.49 1.84 -22.76
N PHE A 273 -22.49 1.93 -21.44
CA PHE A 273 -22.37 0.76 -20.56
C PHE A 273 -23.58 -0.17 -20.68
N SER A 274 -24.79 0.36 -20.84
CA SER A 274 -26.01 -0.45 -21.01
C SER A 274 -26.01 -1.22 -22.32
N THR A 275 -25.51 -0.63 -23.39
CA THR A 275 -25.50 -1.24 -24.73
C THR A 275 -24.37 -2.28 -24.88
N PHE A 276 -23.22 -2.06 -24.26
CA PHE A 276 -22.10 -3.00 -24.23
C PHE A 276 -22.19 -3.99 -23.06
N GLY A 277 -22.80 -3.60 -21.94
CA GLY A 277 -22.87 -4.37 -20.71
C GLY A 277 -23.89 -5.51 -20.75
N HIS A 278 -24.92 -5.44 -21.57
CA HIS A 278 -25.97 -6.48 -21.63
C HIS A 278 -25.44 -7.85 -22.08
N ARG A 279 -24.34 -7.91 -22.84
CA ARG A 279 -23.69 -9.16 -23.23
C ARG A 279 -22.50 -9.55 -22.34
N ALA A 280 -21.87 -8.59 -21.65
CA ALA A 280 -20.67 -8.84 -20.87
C ALA A 280 -20.93 -9.18 -19.39
N TRP A 281 -22.09 -8.82 -18.84
CA TRP A 281 -22.40 -8.99 -17.42
C TRP A 281 -23.13 -10.29 -17.08
N VAL A 282 -23.70 -11.01 -18.04
CA VAL A 282 -24.58 -12.16 -17.76
C VAL A 282 -24.07 -13.48 -18.30
N GLU A 283 -23.32 -13.57 -19.39
CA GLU A 283 -23.03 -14.87 -19.98
C GLU A 283 -21.59 -15.12 -20.48
N ASP A 284 -20.80 -14.09 -20.81
CA ASP A 284 -19.47 -14.30 -21.36
C ASP A 284 -18.54 -13.07 -21.09
N MET A 285 -17.97 -12.98 -19.91
CA MET A 285 -16.69 -12.28 -19.78
C MET A 285 -15.59 -13.24 -20.30
N PRO A 286 -15.06 -13.07 -21.51
CA PRO A 286 -13.91 -13.88 -21.90
C PRO A 286 -12.80 -13.58 -20.90
N LYS A 287 -12.17 -14.63 -20.37
CA LYS A 287 -10.88 -14.57 -19.64
C LYS A 287 -9.88 -13.73 -20.44
N GLY A 288 -9.89 -12.43 -20.36
CA GLY A 288 -9.06 -11.54 -21.20
C GLY A 288 -9.64 -10.18 -21.53
N TYR A 289 -10.86 -9.86 -21.11
CA TYR A 289 -11.40 -8.52 -21.40
C TYR A 289 -10.63 -7.43 -20.64
N TYR A 290 -10.21 -7.73 -19.42
CA TYR A 290 -9.27 -6.88 -18.67
C TYR A 290 -7.85 -6.88 -19.26
N MET A 291 -7.43 -7.98 -19.93
CA MET A 291 -6.07 -8.13 -20.48
C MET A 291 -5.88 -7.49 -21.87
N LYS A 292 -6.96 -7.14 -22.61
CA LYS A 292 -6.84 -6.66 -24.01
C LYS A 292 -6.69 -5.16 -24.19
N LYS A 293 -6.80 -4.34 -23.13
CA LYS A 293 -6.64 -2.87 -23.24
C LYS A 293 -5.29 -2.32 -22.81
N HIS A 294 -4.40 -3.15 -22.32
CA HIS A 294 -3.10 -2.67 -21.85
C HIS A 294 -2.01 -2.86 -22.91
N THR A 295 -2.10 -2.10 -24.01
CA THR A 295 -0.90 -1.69 -24.74
C THR A 295 -0.16 -0.74 -23.80
N ASN A 296 1.05 -1.12 -23.36
CA ASN A 296 1.89 -0.26 -22.55
C ASN A 296 2.04 1.09 -23.26
N PRO A 297 1.55 2.20 -22.67
CA PRO A 297 1.78 3.51 -23.24
C PRO A 297 3.26 3.87 -23.16
N GLU A 298 3.68 4.82 -24.00
CA GLU A 298 5.09 5.16 -24.18
C GLU A 298 5.71 5.87 -22.96
N ASN A 299 4.91 6.31 -21.99
CA ASN A 299 5.39 6.99 -20.78
C ASN A 299 4.47 6.78 -19.55
N ALA A 300 4.98 7.12 -18.37
CA ALA A 300 4.32 6.94 -17.09
C ALA A 300 3.01 7.75 -16.97
N ASP A 301 2.96 8.98 -17.46
CA ASP A 301 1.76 9.83 -17.35
C ASP A 301 0.59 9.22 -18.10
N LEU A 302 0.81 8.74 -19.33
CA LEU A 302 -0.21 8.04 -20.10
C LEU A 302 -0.62 6.71 -19.44
N LEU A 303 0.32 6.02 -18.80
CA LEU A 303 0.02 4.77 -18.09
C LEU A 303 -0.87 5.04 -16.87
N HIS A 304 -0.53 6.01 -16.04
CA HIS A 304 -1.29 6.37 -14.86
C HIS A 304 -2.65 6.99 -15.21
N SER A 305 -2.71 7.93 -16.17
CA SER A 305 -3.97 8.61 -16.53
C SER A 305 -4.97 7.69 -17.23
N ARG A 306 -4.55 6.84 -18.16
CA ARG A 306 -5.44 5.90 -18.86
C ARG A 306 -6.06 4.86 -17.93
N ASN A 307 -5.32 4.43 -16.91
CA ASN A 307 -5.77 3.42 -15.96
C ASN A 307 -6.39 4.05 -14.69
N LYS A 308 -6.34 5.37 -14.52
CA LYS A 308 -6.69 6.04 -13.25
C LYS A 308 -5.97 5.35 -12.08
N GLY A 309 -4.64 5.47 -12.07
CA GLY A 309 -3.77 4.74 -11.16
C GLY A 309 -3.42 3.33 -11.64
N VAL A 310 -2.58 2.64 -10.91
CA VAL A 310 -1.97 1.34 -11.31
C VAL A 310 -2.48 0.14 -10.53
N ILE A 311 -3.33 0.36 -9.51
CA ILE A 311 -3.96 -0.68 -8.69
C ILE A 311 -5.48 -0.55 -8.70
N GLU A 312 -6.17 -1.64 -8.35
CA GLU A 312 -7.61 -1.71 -8.11
C GLU A 312 -7.95 -2.76 -7.04
N ILE A 313 -9.17 -2.73 -6.53
CA ILE A 313 -9.71 -3.84 -5.73
C ILE A 313 -10.15 -4.95 -6.68
N GLY A 314 -9.69 -6.16 -6.43
CA GLY A 314 -10.13 -7.40 -7.08
C GLY A 314 -11.05 -8.20 -6.16
N LEU A 315 -11.87 -9.08 -6.77
CA LEU A 315 -12.67 -10.07 -6.05
C LEU A 315 -12.01 -11.43 -6.19
N LYS A 316 -11.76 -12.10 -5.07
CA LYS A 316 -11.20 -13.46 -5.02
C LYS A 316 -12.20 -14.54 -5.48
N ILE A 317 -13.47 -14.16 -5.63
CA ILE A 317 -14.55 -15.03 -6.02
C ILE A 317 -15.31 -14.44 -7.20
N GLN A 318 -15.86 -15.30 -8.05
CA GLN A 318 -16.77 -14.89 -9.11
C GLN A 318 -18.21 -14.87 -8.60
N ILE A 319 -18.89 -13.73 -8.78
CA ILE A 319 -20.30 -13.57 -8.45
C ILE A 319 -21.11 -13.70 -9.74
N ASN A 320 -21.53 -14.92 -10.07
CA ASN A 320 -22.13 -15.26 -11.36
C ASN A 320 -23.66 -15.18 -11.39
N CYS A 321 -24.32 -15.04 -10.24
CA CYS A 321 -25.78 -14.93 -10.18
C CYS A 321 -26.25 -14.25 -8.88
N PRO A 322 -27.48 -13.71 -8.85
CA PRO A 322 -28.07 -13.08 -7.66
C PRO A 322 -28.13 -13.99 -6.43
N ASN A 323 -28.21 -15.31 -6.62
CA ASN A 323 -28.21 -16.25 -5.51
C ASN A 323 -26.85 -16.34 -4.81
N HIS A 324 -25.74 -16.18 -5.54
CA HIS A 324 -24.41 -16.08 -4.92
C HIS A 324 -24.34 -14.89 -3.97
N LEU A 325 -24.83 -13.72 -4.39
CA LEU A 325 -24.91 -12.54 -3.54
C LEU A 325 -25.72 -12.79 -2.28
N LYS A 326 -26.90 -13.44 -2.40
CA LYS A 326 -27.73 -13.75 -1.23
C LYS A 326 -27.04 -14.66 -0.24
N HIS A 327 -26.24 -15.60 -0.72
CA HIS A 327 -25.50 -16.52 0.17
C HIS A 327 -24.26 -15.84 0.79
N LEU A 328 -23.58 -14.97 0.05
CA LEU A 328 -22.36 -14.29 0.50
C LEU A 328 -22.66 -13.11 1.45
N PHE A 329 -23.81 -12.45 1.28
CA PHE A 329 -24.11 -11.16 1.92
C PHE A 329 -25.42 -11.14 2.72
N SER A 330 -26.00 -12.32 3.06
CA SER A 330 -27.11 -12.32 4.01
C SER A 330 -26.59 -11.93 5.40
N TRP A 331 -27.34 -11.08 6.09
CA TRP A 331 -27.01 -10.66 7.45
C TRP A 331 -26.79 -11.88 8.36
N GLU A 332 -27.63 -12.93 8.24
CA GLU A 332 -27.53 -14.15 9.03
C GLU A 332 -26.18 -14.88 8.84
N ASN A 333 -25.68 -14.96 7.61
CA ASN A 333 -24.41 -15.62 7.32
C ASN A 333 -23.21 -14.80 7.79
N LEU A 334 -23.27 -13.47 7.62
CA LEU A 334 -22.21 -12.56 8.08
C LEU A 334 -22.17 -12.50 9.61
N ASP A 335 -23.35 -12.47 10.28
CA ASP A 335 -23.45 -12.52 11.75
C ASP A 335 -22.77 -13.76 12.31
N ASP A 336 -22.99 -14.95 11.72
CA ASP A 336 -22.35 -16.19 12.16
C ASP A 336 -20.83 -16.12 12.11
N ILE A 337 -20.26 -15.63 11.01
CA ILE A 337 -18.82 -15.45 10.87
C ILE A 337 -18.28 -14.39 11.86
N SER A 338 -18.97 -13.27 11.99
CA SER A 338 -18.60 -12.22 12.93
C SER A 338 -18.64 -12.65 14.39
N ASN A 339 -19.65 -13.46 14.77
CA ASN A 339 -19.72 -14.07 16.11
C ASN A 339 -18.53 -15.00 16.36
N LYS A 340 -18.16 -15.84 15.39
CA LYS A 340 -16.97 -16.71 15.50
C LYS A 340 -15.69 -15.89 15.70
N ILE A 341 -15.53 -14.77 14.98
CA ILE A 341 -14.38 -13.87 15.15
C ILE A 341 -14.45 -13.16 16.52
N ALA A 342 -15.63 -12.77 17.00
CA ALA A 342 -15.79 -12.18 18.32
C ALA A 342 -15.38 -13.13 19.46
N GLU A 343 -15.74 -14.42 19.33
CA GLU A 343 -15.35 -15.46 20.28
C GLU A 343 -13.87 -15.82 20.19
N LYS A 344 -13.30 -15.82 18.98
CA LYS A 344 -11.92 -16.19 18.71
C LYS A 344 -11.29 -15.21 17.71
N PRO A 345 -10.69 -14.09 18.18
CA PRO A 345 -10.24 -12.98 17.33
C PRO A 345 -9.26 -13.35 16.22
N GLU A 346 -8.44 -14.38 16.39
CA GLU A 346 -7.51 -14.87 15.39
C GLU A 346 -8.21 -15.44 14.14
N LEU A 347 -9.50 -15.79 14.20
CA LEU A 347 -10.27 -16.22 13.04
C LEU A 347 -10.47 -15.10 11.99
N VAL A 348 -10.23 -13.84 12.34
CA VAL A 348 -10.21 -12.74 11.37
C VAL A 348 -9.20 -13.02 10.25
N TYR A 349 -8.05 -13.62 10.56
CA TYR A 349 -7.05 -14.02 9.56
C TYR A 349 -7.46 -15.24 8.72
N VAL A 350 -8.47 -15.98 9.15
CA VAL A 350 -8.97 -17.15 8.41
C VAL A 350 -10.09 -16.75 7.45
N TYR A 351 -10.96 -15.87 7.89
CA TYR A 351 -12.20 -15.56 7.19
C TYR A 351 -12.18 -14.25 6.41
N THR A 352 -11.14 -13.42 6.56
CA THR A 352 -11.12 -12.09 5.96
C THR A 352 -9.83 -11.81 5.21
N CYS A 353 -9.85 -10.76 4.37
CA CYS A 353 -8.68 -10.28 3.64
C CYS A 353 -7.55 -9.84 4.56
N LYS A 354 -7.81 -9.57 5.84
CA LYS A 354 -6.79 -9.18 6.82
C LYS A 354 -5.61 -10.17 6.85
N ASN A 355 -5.83 -11.45 6.48
CA ASN A 355 -4.74 -12.42 6.36
C ASN A 355 -3.58 -11.94 5.47
N ASN A 356 -3.90 -11.17 4.42
CA ASN A 356 -2.95 -10.71 3.39
C ASN A 356 -2.96 -9.19 3.19
N TYR A 357 -3.78 -8.46 3.95
CA TYR A 357 -4.05 -7.04 3.75
C TYR A 357 -3.16 -6.17 4.63
N GLY A 358 -2.33 -5.33 4.00
CA GLY A 358 -1.46 -4.37 4.66
C GLY A 358 -1.70 -2.94 4.18
N ALA A 359 -0.97 -2.00 4.76
CA ALA A 359 -0.98 -0.61 4.33
C ALA A 359 0.43 -0.08 4.02
N ILE A 360 0.52 0.87 3.09
CA ILE A 360 1.63 1.81 2.96
C ILE A 360 1.16 3.16 3.47
N VAL A 361 1.84 3.70 4.47
CA VAL A 361 1.52 5.00 5.04
C VAL A 361 2.66 5.97 4.77
N THR A 362 2.31 7.13 4.20
CA THR A 362 3.26 8.23 3.97
C THR A 362 2.67 9.57 4.41
N ASN A 363 3.54 10.48 4.84
CA ASN A 363 3.19 11.90 4.98
C ASN A 363 3.80 12.78 3.88
N GLY A 364 4.47 12.19 2.90
CA GLY A 364 5.00 12.85 1.72
C GLY A 364 6.18 13.79 1.96
N THR A 365 6.89 13.62 3.10
CA THR A 365 7.97 14.55 3.50
C THR A 365 9.34 14.22 2.89
N ALA A 366 9.50 13.02 2.30
CA ALA A 366 10.76 12.59 1.68
C ALA A 366 10.53 11.73 0.43
N ILE A 367 9.57 12.12 -0.41
CA ILE A 367 9.24 11.38 -1.64
C ILE A 367 10.49 11.27 -2.51
N LEU A 368 10.82 10.08 -2.84
CA LEU A 368 11.94 9.52 -3.57
C LEU A 368 12.61 10.48 -4.55
N GLY A 369 13.70 11.15 -4.13
CA GLY A 369 14.44 12.15 -4.95
C GLY A 369 13.72 13.49 -5.16
N LEU A 370 12.42 13.60 -4.82
CA LEU A 370 11.62 14.82 -4.99
C LEU A 370 11.52 15.64 -3.69
N GLY A 371 11.82 15.02 -2.54
CA GLY A 371 11.74 15.67 -1.23
C GLY A 371 10.31 15.82 -0.71
N ASN A 372 10.04 16.92 -0.01
CA ASN A 372 8.70 17.20 0.54
C ASN A 372 7.79 17.79 -0.53
N ILE A 373 7.02 16.94 -1.21
CA ILE A 373 6.03 17.34 -2.22
C ILE A 373 4.59 17.26 -1.71
N GLY A 374 4.41 16.84 -0.46
CA GLY A 374 3.11 16.60 0.16
C GLY A 374 2.58 15.18 -0.06
N ALA A 375 1.74 14.74 0.86
CA ALA A 375 1.32 13.34 0.94
C ALA A 375 0.56 12.87 -0.32
N LEU A 376 -0.42 13.65 -0.81
CA LEU A 376 -1.23 13.24 -1.97
C LEU A 376 -0.43 13.26 -3.27
N ALA A 377 0.55 14.16 -3.42
CA ALA A 377 1.43 14.16 -4.59
C ALA A 377 2.35 12.92 -4.63
N GLY A 378 2.60 12.30 -3.47
CA GLY A 378 3.32 11.03 -3.36
C GLY A 378 2.48 9.79 -3.70
N MET A 379 1.15 9.92 -3.88
CA MET A 379 0.25 8.78 -4.11
C MET A 379 0.67 7.88 -5.29
N PRO A 380 1.11 8.38 -6.46
CA PRO A 380 1.58 7.50 -7.53
C PRO A 380 2.75 6.60 -7.12
N VAL A 381 3.68 7.09 -6.28
CA VAL A 381 4.77 6.28 -5.73
C VAL A 381 4.23 5.18 -4.81
N MET A 382 3.26 5.51 -3.95
CA MET A 382 2.63 4.55 -3.03
C MET A 382 1.87 3.46 -3.78
N GLU A 383 1.15 3.81 -4.85
CA GLU A 383 0.51 2.82 -5.73
C GLU A 383 1.54 1.95 -6.45
N GLY A 384 2.60 2.54 -6.98
CA GLY A 384 3.72 1.80 -7.58
C GLY A 384 4.35 0.81 -6.59
N LYS A 385 4.51 1.22 -5.34
CA LYS A 385 4.99 0.35 -4.26
C LYS A 385 4.00 -0.79 -3.98
N SER A 386 2.68 -0.52 -3.97
CA SER A 386 1.65 -1.55 -3.84
C SER A 386 1.71 -2.57 -4.97
N VAL A 387 2.00 -2.13 -6.21
CA VAL A 387 2.25 -3.02 -7.34
C VAL A 387 3.44 -3.94 -7.08
N LEU A 388 4.55 -3.41 -6.54
CA LEU A 388 5.73 -4.24 -6.23
C LEU A 388 5.42 -5.28 -5.15
N PHE A 389 4.68 -4.90 -4.09
CA PHE A 389 4.24 -5.82 -3.06
C PHE A 389 3.36 -6.93 -3.62
N LYS A 390 2.40 -6.60 -4.50
CA LYS A 390 1.52 -7.60 -5.12
C LYS A 390 2.28 -8.48 -6.10
N HIS A 391 3.03 -7.87 -7.02
CA HIS A 391 3.72 -8.61 -8.09
C HIS A 391 4.80 -9.56 -7.56
N PHE A 392 5.64 -9.07 -6.64
CA PHE A 392 6.77 -9.84 -6.12
C PHE A 392 6.51 -10.54 -4.79
N GLY A 393 5.48 -10.16 -4.04
CA GLY A 393 5.19 -10.70 -2.71
C GLY A 393 3.81 -11.30 -2.55
N GLY A 394 2.93 -11.20 -3.57
CA GLY A 394 1.53 -11.64 -3.46
C GLY A 394 0.73 -10.88 -2.39
N THR A 395 1.25 -9.76 -1.86
CA THR A 395 0.69 -9.04 -0.72
C THR A 395 -0.24 -7.90 -1.16
N ASP A 396 -1.40 -7.80 -0.53
CA ASP A 396 -2.44 -6.80 -0.81
C ASP A 396 -2.19 -5.55 0.02
N ILE A 397 -1.54 -4.53 -0.56
CA ILE A 397 -1.12 -3.34 0.17
C ILE A 397 -1.91 -2.10 -0.27
N CYS A 398 -2.62 -1.49 0.69
CA CYS A 398 -3.46 -0.31 0.52
C CYS A 398 -2.65 0.98 0.73
N PRO A 399 -2.61 1.93 -0.21
CA PRO A 399 -1.91 3.19 -0.03
C PRO A 399 -2.74 4.18 0.81
N ILE A 400 -2.13 4.78 1.83
CA ILE A 400 -2.73 5.77 2.73
C ILE A 400 -1.80 6.98 2.86
N CYS A 401 -2.18 8.09 2.23
CA CYS A 401 -1.48 9.36 2.31
C CYS A 401 -2.09 10.23 3.41
N ILE A 402 -1.31 10.63 4.41
CA ILE A 402 -1.77 11.45 5.54
C ILE A 402 -0.99 12.75 5.55
N GLN A 403 -1.66 13.88 5.29
CA GLN A 403 -1.04 15.21 5.29
C GLN A 403 -0.90 15.73 6.73
N GLU A 404 -0.02 15.10 7.52
CA GLU A 404 0.28 15.48 8.90
C GLU A 404 1.79 15.51 9.14
N TYR A 405 2.26 16.57 9.78
CA TYR A 405 3.67 16.80 10.08
C TYR A 405 3.99 16.77 11.57
N ASP A 406 2.96 16.74 12.42
CA ASP A 406 3.11 16.46 13.84
C ASP A 406 3.24 14.95 14.04
N ASN A 407 4.35 14.52 14.62
CA ASN A 407 4.67 13.11 14.79
C ASN A 407 3.65 12.40 15.70
N ASP A 408 3.20 13.04 16.78
CA ASP A 408 2.28 12.43 17.74
C ASP A 408 0.90 12.21 17.11
N LYS A 409 0.43 13.17 16.29
CA LYS A 409 -0.81 13.03 15.53
C LYS A 409 -0.72 11.95 14.46
N LEU A 410 0.37 11.92 13.68
CA LEU A 410 0.59 10.89 12.66
C LEU A 410 0.62 9.51 13.29
N ILE A 411 1.33 9.34 14.41
CA ILE A 411 1.35 8.10 15.19
C ILE A 411 -0.08 7.73 15.61
N ALA A 412 -0.85 8.68 16.15
CA ALA A 412 -2.22 8.44 16.61
C ALA A 412 -3.14 7.99 15.46
N TYR A 413 -3.05 8.58 14.26
CA TYR A 413 -3.82 8.13 13.09
C TYR A 413 -3.47 6.71 12.68
N ILE A 414 -2.18 6.37 12.61
CA ILE A 414 -1.73 5.03 12.26
C ILE A 414 -2.19 4.00 13.30
N GLN A 415 -2.09 4.33 14.59
CA GLN A 415 -2.58 3.47 15.67
C GLN A 415 -4.08 3.17 15.53
N ARG A 416 -4.89 4.19 15.17
CA ARG A 416 -6.35 4.06 15.06
C ARG A 416 -6.78 3.18 13.90
N ILE A 417 -6.04 3.14 12.79
CA ILE A 417 -6.37 2.31 11.61
C ILE A 417 -5.71 0.93 11.64
N SER A 418 -4.74 0.72 12.51
CA SER A 418 -3.91 -0.50 12.54
C SER A 418 -4.68 -1.82 12.69
N PRO A 419 -5.86 -1.89 13.36
CA PRO A 419 -6.63 -3.12 13.45
C PRO A 419 -7.06 -3.70 12.09
N SER A 420 -7.11 -2.89 11.04
CA SER A 420 -7.47 -3.34 9.69
C SER A 420 -6.41 -4.21 9.02
N PHE A 421 -5.15 -4.14 9.45
CA PHE A 421 -4.01 -4.62 8.68
C PHE A 421 -3.26 -5.76 9.36
N ALA A 422 -2.69 -6.64 8.52
CA ALA A 422 -1.74 -7.66 8.96
C ALA A 422 -0.32 -7.08 9.15
N ILE A 423 0.01 -6.01 8.43
CA ILE A 423 1.33 -5.36 8.41
C ILE A 423 1.21 -3.93 7.87
N ILE A 424 2.07 -3.03 8.34
CA ILE A 424 2.12 -1.66 7.83
C ILE A 424 3.54 -1.30 7.40
N ASN A 425 3.69 -0.80 6.17
CA ASN A 425 4.88 -0.14 5.68
C ASN A 425 4.80 1.36 5.91
N LEU A 426 5.83 1.94 6.49
CA LEU A 426 6.05 3.38 6.51
C LEU A 426 6.96 3.72 5.33
N GLU A 427 6.60 4.75 4.55
CA GLU A 427 7.29 5.08 3.32
C GLU A 427 7.50 6.59 3.20
N ASP A 428 8.68 7.00 2.72
CA ASP A 428 8.98 8.40 2.37
C ASP A 428 8.72 9.41 3.51
N ILE A 429 8.96 9.00 4.75
CA ILE A 429 8.92 9.87 5.94
C ILE A 429 10.35 10.31 6.27
N LYS A 430 10.58 11.63 6.31
CA LYS A 430 11.92 12.18 6.50
C LYS A 430 12.54 11.80 7.86
N GLY A 431 13.86 11.63 7.87
CA GLY A 431 14.63 11.60 9.10
C GLY A 431 14.83 13.02 9.70
N PRO A 432 14.87 13.18 11.03
CA PRO A 432 14.88 12.10 12.05
C PRO A 432 13.48 11.62 12.49
N ASP A 433 12.39 12.24 12.01
CA ASP A 433 11.02 11.97 12.46
C ASP A 433 10.64 10.50 12.28
N CYS A 434 11.04 9.89 11.15
CA CYS A 434 10.76 8.49 10.83
C CYS A 434 11.22 7.51 11.92
N PHE A 435 12.35 7.78 12.60
CA PHE A 435 12.84 6.93 13.68
C PHE A 435 11.91 6.95 14.90
N ASN A 436 11.46 8.16 15.29
CA ASN A 436 10.56 8.33 16.44
C ASN A 436 9.20 7.69 16.15
N ILE A 437 8.67 7.92 14.94
CA ILE A 437 7.39 7.39 14.51
C ILE A 437 7.43 5.85 14.49
N GLU A 438 8.40 5.26 13.82
CA GLU A 438 8.52 3.80 13.73
C GLU A 438 8.71 3.14 15.10
N ASN A 439 9.66 3.64 15.91
CA ASN A 439 9.91 3.08 17.23
C ASN A 439 8.67 3.11 18.10
N LYS A 440 7.94 4.23 18.12
CA LYS A 440 6.71 4.36 18.91
C LYS A 440 5.60 3.42 18.43
N LEU A 441 5.44 3.28 17.13
CA LEU A 441 4.46 2.37 16.55
C LEU A 441 4.79 0.90 16.85
N ILE A 442 6.04 0.48 16.71
CA ILE A 442 6.49 -0.89 17.07
C ILE A 442 6.15 -1.24 18.53
N GLU A 443 6.19 -0.26 19.45
CA GLU A 443 5.87 -0.45 20.86
C GLU A 443 4.36 -0.49 21.15
N THR A 444 3.54 0.16 20.31
CA THR A 444 2.14 0.49 20.66
C THR A 444 1.10 -0.12 19.75
N VAL A 445 1.51 -0.79 18.68
CA VAL A 445 0.63 -1.42 17.67
C VAL A 445 0.90 -2.93 17.61
N GLU A 446 -0.14 -3.72 17.45
CA GLU A 446 0.00 -5.19 17.41
C GLU A 446 0.49 -5.74 16.07
N CYS A 447 0.20 -5.05 14.96
CA CYS A 447 0.67 -5.47 13.64
C CYS A 447 2.13 -5.06 13.42
N PRO A 448 2.94 -5.87 12.71
CA PRO A 448 4.32 -5.54 12.41
C PRO A 448 4.44 -4.25 11.60
N MET A 449 5.44 -3.43 11.96
CA MET A 449 5.82 -2.19 11.30
C MET A 449 7.15 -2.34 10.59
N PHE A 450 7.30 -1.66 9.45
CA PHE A 450 8.52 -1.64 8.67
C PHE A 450 8.65 -0.30 7.94
N HIS A 451 9.78 0.37 8.06
CA HIS A 451 10.09 1.57 7.28
C HIS A 451 11.07 1.19 6.18
N ASP A 452 10.60 1.10 4.95
CA ASP A 452 11.39 0.53 3.86
C ASP A 452 12.64 1.35 3.53
N ASP A 453 12.58 2.68 3.54
CA ASP A 453 13.75 3.54 3.30
C ASP A 453 14.89 3.30 4.31
N GLN A 454 14.55 2.89 5.53
CA GLN A 454 15.54 2.52 6.53
C GLN A 454 16.00 1.07 6.33
N HIS A 455 15.07 0.15 6.42
CA HIS A 455 15.35 -1.28 6.62
C HIS A 455 15.49 -2.05 5.32
N GLY A 456 14.69 -1.72 4.31
CA GLY A 456 14.84 -2.30 2.97
C GLY A 456 16.20 -1.92 2.38
N THR A 457 16.54 -0.63 2.44
CA THR A 457 17.85 -0.13 2.02
C THR A 457 18.99 -0.81 2.79
N ALA A 458 18.86 -0.95 4.11
CA ALA A 458 19.88 -1.63 4.92
C ALA A 458 20.07 -3.09 4.49
N CYS A 459 18.99 -3.81 4.23
CA CYS A 459 19.04 -5.22 3.82
C CYS A 459 19.74 -5.41 2.48
N VAL A 460 19.41 -4.58 1.47
CA VAL A 460 20.01 -4.74 0.14
C VAL A 460 21.47 -4.29 0.10
N VAL A 461 21.84 -3.27 0.87
CA VAL A 461 23.24 -2.88 1.04
C VAL A 461 24.05 -3.99 1.70
N LEU A 462 23.53 -4.61 2.77
CA LEU A 462 24.18 -5.76 3.39
C LEU A 462 24.33 -6.93 2.42
N ALA A 463 23.30 -7.25 1.63
CA ALA A 463 23.36 -8.31 0.61
C ALA A 463 24.48 -8.07 -0.39
N GLY A 464 24.54 -6.88 -0.97
CA GLY A 464 25.61 -6.49 -1.92
C GLY A 464 26.99 -6.53 -1.27
N LEU A 465 27.13 -6.05 -0.03
CA LEU A 465 28.43 -6.09 0.68
C LEU A 465 28.89 -7.50 1.02
N ILE A 466 28.00 -8.42 1.39
CA ILE A 466 28.34 -9.83 1.61
C ILE A 466 29.09 -10.39 0.40
N ASN A 467 28.55 -10.18 -0.81
CA ASN A 467 29.16 -10.68 -2.05
C ASN A 467 30.40 -9.86 -2.46
N ALA A 468 30.37 -8.56 -2.28
CA ALA A 468 31.53 -7.70 -2.59
C ALA A 468 32.73 -8.04 -1.69
N MET A 469 32.51 -8.32 -0.42
CA MET A 469 33.58 -8.72 0.52
C MET A 469 34.12 -10.12 0.20
N LYS A 470 33.27 -11.07 -0.22
CA LYS A 470 33.72 -12.39 -0.71
C LYS A 470 34.67 -12.24 -1.90
N LEU A 471 34.33 -11.43 -2.90
CA LEU A 471 35.18 -11.16 -4.08
C LEU A 471 36.50 -10.45 -3.72
N ARG A 472 36.44 -9.54 -2.79
CA ARG A 472 37.61 -8.79 -2.33
C ARG A 472 38.54 -9.66 -1.45
N GLY A 473 38.00 -10.70 -0.80
CA GLY A 473 38.72 -11.54 0.15
C GLY A 473 38.94 -10.90 1.52
N THR A 474 38.06 -9.97 1.93
CA THR A 474 38.14 -9.24 3.22
C THR A 474 37.02 -9.69 4.13
N LYS A 475 37.35 -9.99 5.40
CA LYS A 475 36.34 -10.32 6.38
C LYS A 475 35.57 -9.07 6.82
N PRO A 476 34.29 -9.19 7.20
CA PRO A 476 33.48 -8.06 7.65
C PRO A 476 34.11 -7.27 8.81
N GLU A 477 34.68 -7.97 9.79
CA GLU A 477 35.29 -7.38 10.96
C GLU A 477 36.55 -6.54 10.67
N ASP A 478 37.25 -6.81 9.58
CA ASP A 478 38.49 -6.14 9.18
C ASP A 478 38.24 -4.96 8.20
N ALA A 479 37.07 -4.94 7.56
CA ALA A 479 36.77 -3.96 6.53
C ALA A 479 36.57 -2.55 7.10
N LYS A 480 37.26 -1.54 6.54
CA LYS A 480 37.04 -0.13 6.81
C LYS A 480 35.98 0.42 5.87
N ILE A 481 34.83 0.82 6.42
CA ILE A 481 33.67 1.31 5.66
C ILE A 481 33.44 2.79 5.94
N VAL A 482 33.29 3.58 4.90
CA VAL A 482 32.87 4.98 4.98
C VAL A 482 31.41 5.10 4.50
N MET A 483 30.55 5.62 5.36
CA MET A 483 29.15 5.93 5.04
C MET A 483 29.07 7.40 4.67
N ASN A 484 28.72 7.71 3.44
CA ASN A 484 28.47 9.10 2.99
C ASN A 484 26.98 9.38 3.01
N GLY A 485 26.48 9.84 4.15
CA GLY A 485 25.08 10.11 4.45
C GLY A 485 24.67 9.60 5.83
N ALA A 486 24.16 10.50 6.68
CA ALA A 486 23.70 10.21 8.03
C ALA A 486 22.19 10.48 8.20
N GLY A 487 21.44 10.25 7.14
CA GLY A 487 19.97 10.29 7.10
C GLY A 487 19.35 8.97 7.59
N ALA A 488 18.05 8.78 7.32
CA ALA A 488 17.29 7.59 7.69
C ALA A 488 17.99 6.29 7.22
N ALA A 489 18.27 6.18 5.94
CA ALA A 489 18.95 5.03 5.36
C ALA A 489 20.34 4.81 5.93
N GLY A 490 21.19 5.85 5.98
CA GLY A 490 22.58 5.72 6.42
C GLY A 490 22.73 5.19 7.86
N ILE A 491 21.89 5.68 8.77
CA ILE A 491 21.88 5.22 10.17
C ILE A 491 21.41 3.76 10.25
N ALA A 492 20.33 3.40 9.55
CA ALA A 492 19.81 2.04 9.55
C ALA A 492 20.78 1.03 8.91
N VAL A 493 21.41 1.41 7.78
CA VAL A 493 22.47 0.60 7.14
C VAL A 493 23.61 0.35 8.10
N CYS A 494 24.15 1.40 8.74
CA CYS A 494 25.25 1.26 9.69
C CYS A 494 24.88 0.31 10.84
N GLN A 495 23.68 0.44 11.40
CA GLN A 495 23.20 -0.44 12.47
C GLN A 495 23.10 -1.91 12.02
N LEU A 496 22.55 -2.19 10.85
CA LEU A 496 22.40 -3.56 10.34
C LEU A 496 23.77 -4.19 10.05
N LEU A 497 24.69 -3.44 9.43
CA LEU A 497 26.05 -3.90 9.15
C LEU A 497 26.82 -4.23 10.43
N MET A 498 26.70 -3.40 11.48
CA MET A 498 27.30 -3.69 12.79
C MET A 498 26.75 -4.98 13.40
N ASN A 499 25.43 -5.20 13.34
CA ASN A 499 24.80 -6.43 13.82
C ASN A 499 25.20 -7.68 13.01
N TYR A 500 25.56 -7.51 11.74
CA TYR A 500 26.11 -8.59 10.92
C TYR A 500 27.56 -8.93 11.26
N GLY A 501 28.34 -7.98 11.80
CA GLY A 501 29.74 -8.21 12.22
C GLY A 501 30.78 -7.24 11.66
N PHE A 502 30.38 -6.24 10.88
CA PHE A 502 31.28 -5.15 10.51
C PHE A 502 31.58 -4.28 11.73
N LYS A 503 32.84 -3.83 11.88
CA LYS A 503 33.29 -3.14 13.11
C LYS A 503 33.85 -1.73 12.88
N ASN A 504 34.41 -1.48 11.68
CA ASN A 504 35.17 -0.26 11.42
C ASN A 504 34.42 0.69 10.50
N PHE A 505 33.71 1.64 11.11
CA PHE A 505 32.89 2.61 10.37
C PHE A 505 33.32 4.04 10.64
N ILE A 506 33.27 4.87 9.59
CA ILE A 506 33.23 6.33 9.72
C ILE A 506 32.00 6.82 8.96
N VAL A 507 31.07 7.45 9.66
CA VAL A 507 29.87 8.04 9.07
C VAL A 507 30.12 9.51 8.82
N CYS A 508 29.74 9.99 7.63
CA CYS A 508 29.85 11.38 7.23
C CYS A 508 28.49 12.00 6.95
N ASP A 509 28.35 13.27 7.24
CA ASP A 509 27.27 14.12 6.74
C ASP A 509 27.86 15.36 6.03
N THR A 510 27.02 16.35 5.72
CA THR A 510 27.45 17.59 5.03
C THR A 510 28.54 18.40 5.77
N LYS A 511 28.79 18.09 7.05
CA LYS A 511 29.84 18.70 7.87
C LYS A 511 31.07 17.81 8.03
N GLY A 512 31.14 16.67 7.31
CA GLY A 512 32.22 15.70 7.37
C GLY A 512 31.98 14.58 8.39
N ALA A 513 33.06 14.01 8.93
CA ALA A 513 33.03 12.86 9.81
C ALA A 513 32.22 13.11 11.09
N ILE A 514 31.37 12.17 11.44
CA ILE A 514 30.65 12.12 12.71
C ILE A 514 31.55 11.43 13.74
N TYR A 515 31.73 12.06 14.89
CA TYR A 515 32.50 11.55 16.01
C TYR A 515 31.88 11.99 17.34
N GLU A 516 32.16 11.26 18.40
CA GLU A 516 31.66 11.56 19.73
C GLU A 516 32.14 12.93 20.23
N GLY A 517 31.18 13.79 20.61
CA GLY A 517 31.48 15.17 21.05
C GLY A 517 31.59 16.18 19.91
N ARG A 518 31.20 15.86 18.67
CA ARG A 518 31.10 16.83 17.57
C ARG A 518 30.04 17.89 17.90
N PRO A 519 30.36 19.20 17.82
CA PRO A 519 29.45 20.24 18.25
C PRO A 519 28.35 20.59 17.21
N GLU A 520 28.58 20.30 15.93
CA GLU A 520 27.74 20.80 14.84
C GLU A 520 26.92 19.68 14.19
N ASN A 521 25.67 20.03 13.75
CA ASN A 521 24.79 19.16 12.97
C ASN A 521 24.52 17.79 13.59
N MET A 522 24.39 17.76 14.93
CA MET A 522 24.09 16.55 15.70
C MET A 522 22.62 16.48 16.08
N ASN A 523 22.14 15.26 16.27
CA ASN A 523 20.84 14.93 16.82
C ASN A 523 20.98 13.63 17.66
N PRO A 524 19.95 13.20 18.42
CA PRO A 524 20.05 12.01 19.26
C PRO A 524 20.53 10.75 18.53
N PHE A 525 20.08 10.54 17.29
CA PHE A 525 20.45 9.36 16.50
C PHE A 525 21.90 9.43 16.01
N LYS A 526 22.35 10.60 15.55
CA LYS A 526 23.75 10.82 15.19
C LYS A 526 24.68 10.71 16.40
N ASN A 527 24.26 11.17 17.58
CA ASN A 527 25.02 10.99 18.81
C ASN A 527 25.21 9.51 19.11
N LYS A 528 24.13 8.70 19.02
CA LYS A 528 24.22 7.24 19.22
C LYS A 528 25.14 6.57 18.20
N ILE A 529 25.11 6.98 16.94
CA ILE A 529 26.04 6.48 15.92
C ILE A 529 27.48 6.90 16.21
N ALA A 530 27.70 8.14 16.67
CA ALA A 530 29.03 8.62 17.05
C ALA A 530 29.67 7.81 18.19
N GLU A 531 28.86 7.35 19.15
CA GLU A 531 29.31 6.48 20.25
C GLU A 531 29.69 5.07 19.76
N LEU A 532 29.03 4.57 18.72
CA LEU A 532 29.19 3.21 18.21
C LEU A 532 30.26 3.08 17.11
N THR A 533 30.56 4.19 16.43
CA THR A 533 31.45 4.24 15.25
C THR A 533 32.60 5.20 15.47
N ASN A 534 33.53 5.29 14.50
CA ASN A 534 34.62 6.23 14.49
C ASN A 534 35.36 6.31 15.87
N ARG A 535 35.76 5.13 16.40
CA ARG A 535 36.35 4.99 17.75
C ARG A 535 37.58 5.83 17.93
N GLU A 536 38.34 6.08 16.86
CA GLU A 536 39.56 6.90 16.87
C GLU A 536 39.24 8.41 16.82
N LYS A 537 37.95 8.78 16.78
CA LYS A 537 37.46 10.16 16.68
C LYS A 537 38.11 10.95 15.51
N VAL A 538 38.29 10.26 14.39
CA VAL A 538 38.86 10.85 13.17
C VAL A 538 37.96 12.01 12.76
N LYS A 539 38.57 13.16 12.49
CA LYS A 539 37.94 14.40 12.03
C LYS A 539 38.30 14.63 10.58
N GLY A 540 37.51 15.43 9.90
CA GLY A 540 37.79 15.86 8.53
C GLY A 540 36.62 15.70 7.58
N THR A 541 36.89 15.98 6.32
CA THR A 541 35.94 15.87 5.22
C THR A 541 35.75 14.42 4.77
N LEU A 542 34.81 14.17 3.86
CA LEU A 542 34.65 12.87 3.21
C LEU A 542 35.96 12.41 2.55
N ALA A 543 36.66 13.33 1.87
CA ALA A 543 37.94 13.05 1.20
C ALA A 543 39.05 12.57 2.18
N ASP A 544 39.06 13.11 3.40
CA ASP A 544 40.06 12.74 4.40
C ASP A 544 39.84 11.32 4.92
N VAL A 545 38.58 10.94 5.17
CA VAL A 545 38.24 9.63 5.75
C VAL A 545 38.20 8.51 4.72
N LEU A 546 38.07 8.82 3.42
CA LEU A 546 38.12 7.83 2.35
C LEU A 546 39.53 7.30 2.10
N LYS A 547 40.58 7.98 2.55
CA LYS A 547 41.95 7.50 2.42
C LYS A 547 42.13 6.12 3.08
N GLY A 548 42.45 5.12 2.24
CA GLY A 548 42.62 3.75 2.69
C GLY A 548 41.33 3.05 3.15
N ALA A 549 40.15 3.53 2.81
CA ALA A 549 38.88 2.85 3.03
C ALA A 549 38.69 1.71 2.03
N ASP A 550 38.13 0.58 2.49
CA ASP A 550 37.81 -0.60 1.67
C ASP A 550 36.52 -0.43 0.88
N ALA A 551 35.54 0.22 1.48
CA ALA A 551 34.26 0.49 0.85
C ALA A 551 33.74 1.90 1.19
N VAL A 552 33.07 2.51 0.23
CA VAL A 552 32.22 3.69 0.44
C VAL A 552 30.80 3.36 0.07
N ILE A 553 29.86 3.75 0.94
CA ILE A 553 28.41 3.62 0.73
C ILE A 553 27.83 5.02 0.71
N GLY A 554 27.41 5.46 -0.46
CA GLY A 554 26.76 6.75 -0.71
C GLY A 554 25.25 6.64 -0.53
N LEU A 555 24.72 7.45 0.40
CA LEU A 555 23.31 7.60 0.72
C LEU A 555 23.02 9.08 1.00
N SER A 556 23.61 9.96 0.19
CA SER A 556 23.60 11.41 0.45
C SER A 556 22.94 12.18 -0.69
N GLY A 557 23.67 12.50 -1.71
CA GLY A 557 23.21 13.31 -2.84
C GLY A 557 24.16 13.26 -4.02
N PRO A 558 23.73 13.84 -5.15
CA PRO A 558 24.45 13.69 -6.41
C PRO A 558 25.87 14.26 -6.37
N ASN A 559 26.80 13.57 -7.05
CA ASN A 559 28.18 14.04 -7.32
C ASN A 559 28.99 14.38 -6.06
N THR A 560 28.73 13.74 -4.92
CA THR A 560 29.45 13.99 -3.65
C THR A 560 30.75 13.20 -3.52
N ILE A 561 30.99 12.19 -4.38
CA ILE A 561 32.20 11.39 -4.42
C ILE A 561 32.96 11.73 -5.70
N SER A 562 34.20 12.21 -5.57
CA SER A 562 35.05 12.54 -6.71
C SER A 562 35.93 11.36 -7.17
N ILE A 563 36.49 11.43 -8.38
CA ILE A 563 37.47 10.46 -8.90
C ILE A 563 38.65 10.35 -7.95
N ASP A 564 39.16 11.48 -7.43
CA ASP A 564 40.31 11.46 -6.52
C ASP A 564 39.97 10.84 -5.14
N ASN A 565 38.73 10.95 -4.71
CA ASN A 565 38.27 10.24 -3.51
C ASN A 565 38.42 8.72 -3.71
N VAL A 566 37.94 8.18 -4.83
CA VAL A 566 38.03 6.74 -5.13
C VAL A 566 39.48 6.29 -5.29
N LYS A 567 40.34 7.06 -5.96
CA LYS A 567 41.78 6.77 -6.10
C LYS A 567 42.51 6.71 -4.76
N SER A 568 42.04 7.43 -3.72
CA SER A 568 42.66 7.45 -2.42
C SER A 568 42.29 6.26 -1.51
N MET A 569 41.32 5.46 -1.91
CA MET A 569 40.85 4.28 -1.18
C MET A 569 41.89 3.14 -1.22
N ALA A 570 41.63 2.11 -0.41
CA ALA A 570 42.45 0.90 -0.38
C ALA A 570 42.40 0.16 -1.74
N PRO A 571 43.37 -0.74 -2.03
CA PRO A 571 43.33 -1.57 -3.23
C PRO A 571 42.02 -2.36 -3.35
N LYS A 572 41.51 -2.51 -4.58
CA LYS A 572 40.20 -3.10 -4.88
C LYS A 572 39.04 -2.41 -4.13
N PRO A 573 38.85 -1.09 -4.31
CA PRO A 573 37.82 -0.36 -3.59
C PRO A 573 36.42 -0.74 -4.06
N ILE A 574 35.48 -0.80 -3.09
CA ILE A 574 34.06 -1.03 -3.31
C ILE A 574 33.34 0.32 -3.24
N VAL A 575 32.56 0.65 -4.28
CA VAL A 575 31.84 1.93 -4.39
C VAL A 575 30.36 1.65 -4.59
N PHE A 576 29.55 1.90 -3.59
CA PHE A 576 28.08 1.89 -3.68
C PHE A 576 27.58 3.35 -3.73
N ALA A 577 27.11 3.78 -4.89
CA ALA A 577 26.63 5.15 -5.13
C ALA A 577 25.11 5.10 -5.34
N LEU A 578 24.34 5.22 -4.25
CA LEU A 578 22.94 4.83 -4.20
C LEU A 578 21.95 6.01 -4.30
N ALA A 579 22.42 7.25 -4.39
CA ALA A 579 21.54 8.41 -4.57
C ALA A 579 20.77 8.33 -5.90
N ASN A 580 19.48 8.68 -5.85
CA ASN A 580 18.58 8.71 -7.00
C ASN A 580 18.01 10.13 -7.20
N PRO A 581 17.78 10.57 -8.44
CA PRO A 581 18.06 9.91 -9.73
C PRO A 581 19.52 9.96 -10.18
N THR A 582 20.35 10.82 -9.57
CA THR A 582 21.76 11.01 -9.91
C THR A 582 22.63 10.44 -8.79
N PRO A 583 23.54 9.48 -9.09
CA PRO A 583 24.39 8.86 -8.08
C PRO A 583 25.46 9.82 -7.55
N GLU A 584 26.08 9.48 -6.42
CA GLU A 584 27.20 10.22 -5.82
C GLU A 584 28.44 10.28 -6.73
N ILE A 585 28.63 9.26 -7.55
CA ILE A 585 29.61 9.21 -8.66
C ILE A 585 29.04 8.28 -9.74
N PHE A 586 29.20 8.63 -11.00
CA PHE A 586 28.80 7.75 -12.10
C PHE A 586 29.71 6.53 -12.22
N PRO A 587 29.16 5.35 -12.60
CA PRO A 587 29.95 4.12 -12.72
C PRO A 587 31.18 4.23 -13.60
N ASP A 588 31.12 4.93 -14.73
CA ASP A 588 32.25 5.13 -15.63
C ASP A 588 33.39 5.91 -14.97
N ASP A 589 33.08 6.93 -14.17
CA ASP A 589 34.07 7.72 -13.48
C ASP A 589 34.69 6.97 -12.30
N ALA A 590 33.87 6.21 -11.56
CA ALA A 590 34.35 5.33 -10.51
C ALA A 590 35.28 4.22 -11.07
N LYS A 591 34.94 3.66 -12.25
CA LYS A 591 35.75 2.66 -12.95
C LYS A 591 37.10 3.24 -13.40
N LYS A 592 37.09 4.46 -13.99
CA LYS A 592 38.31 5.21 -14.33
C LYS A 592 39.18 5.50 -13.11
N ALA A 593 38.58 5.70 -11.97
CA ALA A 593 39.28 5.92 -10.70
C ALA A 593 39.86 4.65 -10.08
N GLY A 594 39.57 3.46 -10.64
CA GLY A 594 40.09 2.18 -10.17
C GLY A 594 39.15 1.43 -9.22
N ALA A 595 37.89 1.78 -9.16
CA ALA A 595 36.90 1.01 -8.38
C ALA A 595 36.84 -0.43 -8.87
N TYR A 596 36.94 -1.38 -7.95
CA TYR A 596 36.87 -2.82 -8.24
C TYR A 596 35.44 -3.30 -8.39
N ILE A 597 34.57 -2.87 -7.51
CA ILE A 597 33.13 -3.16 -7.55
C ILE A 597 32.36 -1.84 -7.47
N ILE A 598 31.41 -1.68 -8.37
CA ILE A 598 30.53 -0.53 -8.42
C ILE A 598 29.09 -1.02 -8.37
N ALA A 599 28.27 -0.38 -7.53
CA ALA A 599 26.84 -0.59 -7.47
C ALA A 599 26.09 0.75 -7.37
N THR A 600 24.89 0.79 -7.95
CA THR A 600 24.02 1.97 -7.90
C THR A 600 22.57 1.60 -7.53
N GLY A 601 21.74 2.58 -7.19
CA GLY A 601 20.29 2.38 -7.05
C GLY A 601 19.54 2.24 -8.38
N ARG A 602 20.20 2.48 -9.52
CA ARG A 602 19.58 2.57 -10.86
C ARG A 602 19.61 1.23 -11.58
N SER A 603 18.54 0.94 -12.33
CA SER A 603 18.39 -0.28 -13.12
C SER A 603 19.14 -0.29 -14.43
N ASP A 604 19.64 0.86 -14.88
CA ASP A 604 20.39 1.00 -16.14
C ASP A 604 21.90 0.74 -15.99
N PHE A 605 22.35 0.39 -14.78
CA PHE A 605 23.75 0.02 -14.50
C PHE A 605 23.84 -1.39 -13.87
N PRO A 606 24.99 -2.07 -13.98
CA PRO A 606 25.23 -3.33 -13.27
C PRO A 606 25.12 -3.17 -11.74
N ASN A 607 24.84 -4.28 -11.05
CA ASN A 607 24.76 -4.32 -9.60
C ASN A 607 23.73 -3.35 -9.02
N GLN A 608 22.52 -3.36 -9.55
CA GLN A 608 21.44 -2.55 -8.98
C GLN A 608 21.20 -2.94 -7.53
N ILE A 609 21.36 -1.99 -6.61
CA ILE A 609 20.97 -2.11 -5.19
C ILE A 609 19.65 -1.38 -5.01
N ASN A 610 18.56 -2.15 -5.05
CA ASN A 610 17.21 -1.64 -4.91
C ASN A 610 16.44 -2.48 -3.88
N ASN A 611 15.72 -1.83 -2.98
CA ASN A 611 14.97 -2.47 -1.91
C ASN A 611 13.81 -3.36 -2.41
N SER A 612 13.36 -3.19 -3.67
CA SER A 612 12.36 -4.06 -4.30
C SER A 612 12.72 -5.55 -4.31
N VAL A 613 14.00 -5.91 -4.22
CA VAL A 613 14.43 -7.32 -4.15
C VAL A 613 14.28 -7.94 -2.76
N VAL A 614 13.95 -7.17 -1.73
CA VAL A 614 13.95 -7.68 -0.36
C VAL A 614 12.64 -7.48 0.39
N PHE A 615 12.01 -6.28 0.31
CA PHE A 615 10.84 -6.00 1.13
C PHE A 615 9.63 -6.89 0.81
N PRO A 616 9.33 -7.28 -0.45
CA PRO A 616 8.17 -8.13 -0.72
C PRO A 616 8.28 -9.49 -0.02
N GLY A 617 9.47 -10.09 -0.05
CA GLY A 617 9.75 -11.35 0.64
C GLY A 617 9.75 -11.22 2.16
N ILE A 618 10.28 -10.12 2.73
CA ILE A 618 10.19 -9.87 4.18
C ILE A 618 8.74 -9.81 4.63
N PHE A 619 7.89 -9.08 3.89
CA PHE A 619 6.47 -8.95 4.20
C PHE A 619 5.78 -10.30 4.09
N ARG A 620 6.01 -11.06 3.01
CA ARG A 620 5.42 -12.37 2.80
C ARG A 620 5.76 -13.34 3.96
N GLY A 621 7.03 -13.49 4.28
CA GLY A 621 7.46 -14.37 5.38
C GLY A 621 6.96 -13.91 6.76
N THR A 622 6.79 -12.60 6.97
CA THR A 622 6.25 -12.04 8.22
C THR A 622 4.75 -12.31 8.35
N ILE A 623 3.98 -12.12 7.28
CA ILE A 623 2.52 -12.33 7.26
C ILE A 623 2.19 -13.81 7.42
N ASP A 624 2.81 -14.71 6.67
CA ASP A 624 2.52 -16.13 6.68
C ASP A 624 2.79 -16.79 8.03
N THR A 625 3.81 -16.28 8.72
CA THR A 625 4.17 -16.73 10.07
C THR A 625 3.43 -15.97 11.18
N ARG A 626 2.67 -14.93 10.86
CA ARG A 626 2.09 -13.98 11.85
C ARG A 626 3.10 -13.51 12.89
N ALA A 627 4.31 -13.17 12.46
CA ALA A 627 5.31 -12.61 13.34
C ALA A 627 4.84 -11.23 13.85
N PRO A 628 4.92 -10.94 15.17
CA PRO A 628 4.41 -9.69 15.72
C PRO A 628 5.28 -8.48 15.40
N LYS A 629 6.50 -8.69 14.93
CA LYS A 629 7.46 -7.64 14.55
C LYS A 629 8.53 -8.19 13.62
N ILE A 630 9.16 -7.31 12.86
CA ILE A 630 10.28 -7.64 11.98
C ILE A 630 11.59 -7.38 12.74
N THR A 631 12.31 -8.46 13.10
CA THR A 631 13.52 -8.39 13.93
C THR A 631 14.78 -8.18 13.08
N ILE A 632 15.88 -7.81 13.73
CA ILE A 632 17.20 -7.71 13.10
C ILE A 632 17.64 -9.03 12.50
N ASP A 633 17.38 -10.16 13.15
CA ASP A 633 17.73 -11.48 12.62
C ASP A 633 16.96 -11.81 11.33
N MET A 634 15.69 -11.44 11.24
CA MET A 634 14.89 -11.57 10.01
C MET A 634 15.49 -10.73 8.88
N LYS A 635 15.91 -9.49 9.17
CA LYS A 635 16.56 -8.58 8.21
C LYS A 635 17.91 -9.16 7.72
N ILE A 636 18.71 -9.71 8.61
CA ILE A 636 19.99 -10.38 8.26
C ILE A 636 19.74 -11.64 7.43
N ALA A 637 18.73 -12.45 7.77
CA ALA A 637 18.35 -13.62 6.99
C ALA A 637 17.92 -13.26 5.58
N ALA A 638 17.07 -12.22 5.44
CA ALA A 638 16.67 -11.66 4.16
C ALA A 638 17.87 -11.22 3.31
N SER A 639 18.82 -10.50 3.92
CA SER A 639 20.03 -10.04 3.23
C SER A 639 20.90 -11.21 2.75
N LYS A 640 21.07 -12.24 3.58
CA LYS A 640 21.80 -13.47 3.22
C LYS A 640 21.08 -14.23 2.10
N ALA A 641 19.76 -14.30 2.14
CA ALA A 641 18.95 -14.94 1.11
C ALA A 641 19.21 -14.30 -0.26
N VAL A 642 19.13 -12.96 -0.34
CA VAL A 642 19.44 -12.21 -1.56
C VAL A 642 20.88 -12.44 -2.03
N ALA A 643 21.86 -12.35 -1.15
CA ALA A 643 23.27 -12.53 -1.49
C ALA A 643 23.55 -13.95 -2.03
N ASN A 644 22.93 -14.98 -1.48
CA ASN A 644 23.12 -16.37 -1.86
C ASN A 644 22.41 -16.77 -3.16
N LEU A 645 21.54 -15.92 -3.70
CA LEU A 645 20.91 -16.14 -5.02
C LEU A 645 21.87 -15.90 -6.18
N VAL A 646 22.97 -15.18 -5.96
CA VAL A 646 24.02 -15.07 -6.97
C VAL A 646 24.85 -16.37 -6.93
N PRO A 647 24.81 -17.21 -7.99
CA PRO A 647 25.57 -18.45 -8.02
C PRO A 647 27.08 -18.20 -7.89
N ALA A 648 27.78 -19.08 -7.18
CA ALA A 648 29.21 -18.89 -6.89
C ALA A 648 30.09 -18.81 -8.16
N ASP A 649 29.70 -19.51 -9.23
CA ASP A 649 30.36 -19.51 -10.53
C ASP A 649 30.07 -18.26 -11.38
N LYS A 650 29.02 -17.50 -11.05
CA LYS A 650 28.64 -16.23 -11.69
C LYS A 650 29.03 -14.99 -10.89
N LEU A 651 29.42 -15.18 -9.62
CA LEU A 651 29.80 -14.08 -8.75
C LEU A 651 31.02 -13.35 -9.31
N SER A 652 30.86 -12.09 -9.66
CA SER A 652 31.88 -11.25 -10.28
C SER A 652 31.73 -9.78 -9.89
N PRO A 653 32.71 -8.92 -10.15
CA PRO A 653 32.59 -7.48 -9.87
C PRO A 653 31.38 -6.79 -10.52
N ASP A 654 30.89 -7.30 -11.63
CA ASP A 654 29.71 -6.79 -12.33
C ASP A 654 28.42 -7.58 -11.98
N MET A 655 28.49 -8.62 -11.10
CA MET A 655 27.34 -9.41 -10.67
C MET A 655 27.44 -9.79 -9.17
N ILE A 656 27.09 -8.85 -8.29
CA ILE A 656 27.02 -9.07 -6.84
C ILE A 656 25.58 -9.17 -6.32
N MET A 657 24.59 -8.82 -7.15
CA MET A 657 23.16 -8.84 -6.82
C MET A 657 22.41 -9.74 -7.81
N PRO A 658 21.29 -10.38 -7.41
CA PRO A 658 20.42 -11.09 -8.32
C PRO A 658 19.63 -10.12 -9.21
N ASN A 659 18.97 -10.67 -10.23
CA ASN A 659 18.05 -9.88 -11.07
C ASN A 659 16.85 -9.39 -10.25
N SER A 660 16.57 -8.10 -10.30
CA SER A 660 15.47 -7.46 -9.55
C SER A 660 14.07 -7.87 -10.01
N LEU A 661 13.94 -8.47 -11.18
CA LEU A 661 12.68 -8.98 -11.75
C LEU A 661 12.43 -10.47 -11.45
N ASP A 662 13.37 -11.14 -10.78
CA ASP A 662 13.21 -12.57 -10.49
C ASP A 662 12.36 -12.77 -9.23
N ILE A 663 11.15 -13.29 -9.43
CA ILE A 663 10.19 -13.59 -8.36
C ILE A 663 10.74 -14.62 -7.36
N ASN A 664 11.64 -15.51 -7.78
CA ASN A 664 12.30 -16.47 -6.89
C ASN A 664 13.09 -15.77 -5.78
N THR A 665 13.50 -14.52 -6.01
CA THR A 665 14.15 -13.71 -4.96
C THR A 665 13.22 -13.51 -3.77
N SER A 666 11.98 -13.12 -4.01
CA SER A 666 10.99 -12.90 -2.94
C SER A 666 10.61 -14.21 -2.24
N ILE A 667 10.43 -15.30 -2.99
CA ILE A 667 10.16 -16.62 -2.42
C ILE A 667 11.29 -17.02 -1.46
N ARG A 668 12.54 -16.90 -1.91
CA ARG A 668 13.70 -17.26 -1.07
C ARG A 668 13.84 -16.39 0.15
N VAL A 669 13.64 -15.08 0.00
CA VAL A 669 13.67 -14.15 1.15
C VAL A 669 12.56 -14.50 2.15
N ALA A 670 11.32 -14.73 1.69
CA ALA A 670 10.20 -15.08 2.54
C ALA A 670 10.46 -16.37 3.32
N THR A 671 10.97 -17.41 2.66
CA THR A 671 11.34 -18.69 3.27
C THR A 671 12.41 -18.51 4.38
N GLU A 672 13.48 -17.77 4.12
CA GLU A 672 14.54 -17.58 5.11
C GLU A 672 14.08 -16.69 6.29
N VAL A 673 13.22 -15.72 6.05
CA VAL A 673 12.56 -14.92 7.09
C VAL A 673 11.67 -15.83 7.95
N ALA A 674 10.83 -16.66 7.32
CA ALA A 674 9.96 -17.60 8.02
C ALA A 674 10.75 -18.59 8.90
N LYS A 675 11.88 -19.12 8.42
CA LYS A 675 12.77 -19.99 9.20
C LYS A 675 13.22 -19.31 10.49
N VAL A 676 13.66 -18.05 10.41
CA VAL A 676 14.06 -17.29 11.62
C VAL A 676 12.91 -17.12 12.60
N VAL A 677 11.71 -16.81 12.08
CA VAL A 677 10.51 -16.68 12.93
C VAL A 677 10.19 -17.98 13.65
N MET A 678 10.26 -19.11 12.94
CA MET A 678 10.00 -20.44 13.51
C MET A 678 11.08 -20.87 14.51
N GLU A 679 12.36 -20.74 14.17
CA GLU A 679 13.50 -21.06 15.03
C GLU A 679 13.46 -20.26 16.34
N LYS A 680 13.12 -18.99 16.27
CA LYS A 680 13.04 -18.09 17.43
C LYS A 680 11.69 -18.11 18.15
N LYS A 681 10.75 -18.95 17.68
CA LYS A 681 9.40 -19.09 18.25
C LYS A 681 8.65 -17.77 18.35
N LEU A 682 8.76 -16.94 17.33
CA LEU A 682 8.11 -15.62 17.28
C LEU A 682 6.69 -15.69 16.70
N THR A 683 6.30 -16.79 16.06
CA THR A 683 4.99 -16.95 15.44
C THR A 683 3.84 -16.86 16.46
N LYS A 684 2.76 -16.18 16.07
CA LYS A 684 1.47 -16.21 16.77
C LYS A 684 0.48 -17.23 16.16
N LYS A 685 0.88 -17.95 15.11
CA LYS A 685 0.04 -18.93 14.40
C LYS A 685 0.29 -20.31 15.02
N GLU A 686 -0.76 -20.90 15.60
CA GLU A 686 -0.66 -22.24 16.23
C GLU A 686 -0.62 -23.36 15.18
N GLY A 687 0.08 -24.45 15.49
CA GLY A 687 0.06 -25.68 14.70
C GLY A 687 0.74 -25.61 13.33
N ILE A 688 1.55 -24.55 13.05
CA ILE A 688 2.29 -24.44 11.80
C ILE A 688 3.70 -25.04 11.92
N ASN A 689 4.20 -25.55 10.81
CA ASN A 689 5.59 -25.92 10.62
C ASN A 689 6.15 -25.22 9.37
N ILE A 690 7.46 -25.34 9.13
CA ILE A 690 8.11 -24.62 8.04
C ILE A 690 7.66 -25.13 6.66
N ASP A 691 7.38 -26.41 6.52
CA ASP A 691 6.95 -26.98 5.23
C ASP A 691 5.59 -26.40 4.81
N MET A 692 4.64 -26.26 5.76
CA MET A 692 3.35 -25.59 5.52
C MET A 692 3.53 -24.13 5.10
N VAL A 693 4.46 -23.41 5.74
CA VAL A 693 4.74 -22.00 5.39
C VAL A 693 5.39 -21.90 4.02
N GLU A 694 6.29 -22.82 3.66
CA GLU A 694 6.90 -22.86 2.33
C GLU A 694 5.84 -23.18 1.26
N GLU A 695 4.89 -24.08 1.52
CA GLU A 695 3.74 -24.35 0.63
C GLU A 695 2.85 -23.11 0.47
N ASP A 696 2.50 -22.44 1.58
CA ASP A 696 1.72 -21.19 1.54
C ASP A 696 2.41 -20.13 0.69
N ILE A 697 3.72 -19.88 0.92
CA ILE A 697 4.53 -18.94 0.14
C ILE A 697 4.49 -19.29 -1.35
N HIS A 698 4.71 -20.56 -1.71
CA HIS A 698 4.71 -20.99 -3.11
C HIS A 698 3.33 -20.86 -3.76
N SER A 699 2.24 -21.11 -3.03
CA SER A 699 0.88 -21.03 -3.56
C SER A 699 0.50 -19.63 -4.04
N PHE A 700 0.99 -18.57 -3.38
CA PHE A 700 0.75 -17.19 -3.80
C PHE A 700 1.37 -16.85 -5.17
N PHE A 701 2.40 -17.58 -5.60
CA PHE A 701 3.13 -17.31 -6.84
C PHE A 701 2.77 -18.25 -8.00
N ILE A 702 2.24 -19.45 -7.68
CA ILE A 702 1.95 -20.47 -8.71
C ILE A 702 0.45 -20.46 -9.07
N ASP A 703 -0.43 -20.17 -8.11
CA ASP A 703 -1.89 -20.25 -8.26
C ASP A 703 -2.54 -18.93 -8.74
N GLY A 704 -1.82 -18.05 -9.42
CA GLY A 704 -2.31 -16.77 -9.95
C GLY A 704 -3.44 -16.87 -10.99
N GLU A 705 -4.05 -18.03 -11.19
CA GLU A 705 -5.31 -18.23 -11.88
C GLU A 705 -6.45 -18.30 -10.86
N LEU A 706 -7.44 -17.43 -11.03
CA LEU A 706 -8.73 -17.48 -10.32
C LEU A 706 -9.29 -18.90 -10.37
N LYS A 707 -9.23 -19.65 -9.27
CA LYS A 707 -9.85 -20.96 -9.18
C LYS A 707 -11.36 -20.79 -9.29
N ASP A 708 -11.95 -21.36 -10.33
CA ASP A 708 -13.38 -21.40 -10.53
C ASP A 708 -14.04 -21.95 -9.26
N VAL A 709 -15.00 -21.20 -8.71
CA VAL A 709 -15.92 -21.69 -7.70
C VAL A 709 -16.93 -22.57 -8.43
N VAL A 710 -16.69 -23.88 -8.47
CA VAL A 710 -17.63 -24.88 -8.98
C VAL A 710 -18.65 -25.21 -7.88
#